data_f50d6fbcdb1f10e8c7174fd768eccb23
#
_entry.id   f50d6fbcdb1f10e8c7174fd768eccb23
#
_cell.length_a   1.000
_cell.length_b   1.000
_cell.length_c   1.000
_cell.angle_alpha   90.00
_cell.angle_beta   90.00
_cell.angle_gamma   90.00
#
_symmetry.space_group_name_H-M   'P 1'
#
loop_
_entity.id
_entity.type
_entity.pdbx_description
1 polymer ?
#
loop_
_entity_poly.entity_id
_entity_poly.type
_entity_poly.pdbx_seq_one_letter_code
_entity_poly.pdbx_strand_id
1 'polypeptide(L)'
;MKGGMKKAFTALLAATVLVGGMPVNMQANVIAETEKAESASEKVNEKYADTEELDLMDRERQETQAGEQEKRENTEQPESEETEQPDTEEQSEETEQPDTEEQPEETEQPDTETELPEMEEETEEREETSIKGDASEEQIAAEQKAWTLINKYADPDYFLTDPERNAITDAQFEELRQAALQAVAGCTTQYEKIKAIMAFVADRTYYDYYAYYNNKPSYWSPYEVYEQKRAMCSGYASLMRTLCISIGIPCMDLEGHAHEYNAVYDSENGKWIFADATWCSRNSYSVDKEWEYQGYSDGYFDLSPEEIAELSNHQIYRVDGLLKDGLYYSLISYRWSRGNWYFDLAAVKNKNIRQVKCGGFEDIDVLEVNDGAGVFADCTLLEEADLSQTGITVIESRLFLNCTSLKTVKLPKTLTMIYGAFENCTSLEKVDLSQTGITELEGTFEGCSALETVKLPENITKIGFGTFTGCSSLEKMDLSQTLVTEIGGSAFSACSGLKTVKFPKTLTAIDSYAFLSCKNLTGELDLSQTAVKTIGICAFYKDGGVLGKIRLSKTITEIGSEAFSWETTDGPEKIYVITSLSKDKINAESFKRNVPVVVCPYLYTIKFDGNGAAKGKMSEKACAAGQKEKLSKNKFEKKGYTFAGWNTQPDGKGTFYEENAYVKNLTKKADEVVTLYAQWKAAQYQITYNLNGGKNNKKNPKTYKITSKTIKLSNPSKKGYVFKGWYCDKKCTKKVTSIKKGSTGKVTLYAKWAKEKYTITYKLNGGKNNKKNPKTYTITSKMIKLAAPTRKGYVFKGWYRDKKCTRKVTSIKKGSTGKITLYAKWKKK
;
A
#
# COMPACT_ATOMS: atom_id res chain seq x y z
N MET A 1 6.43 -17.68 -36.30
CA MET A 1 6.53 -16.97 -35.03
C MET A 1 5.61 -17.49 -33.92
N LYS A 2 4.46 -18.15 -34.17
CA LYS A 2 3.54 -18.69 -33.13
C LYS A 2 4.10 -19.79 -32.18
N GLY A 3 5.24 -20.42 -32.52
CA GLY A 3 5.83 -21.49 -31.67
C GLY A 3 6.89 -21.00 -30.66
N GLY A 4 7.45 -19.81 -30.83
CA GLY A 4 8.48 -19.25 -29.96
C GLY A 4 7.88 -18.53 -28.75
N MET A 5 6.78 -17.80 -28.93
CA MET A 5 6.06 -17.11 -27.84
C MET A 5 5.44 -18.10 -26.85
N LYS A 6 4.86 -19.22 -27.31
CA LYS A 6 4.31 -20.25 -26.39
C LYS A 6 5.40 -20.82 -25.46
N LYS A 7 6.62 -21.06 -25.95
CA LYS A 7 7.72 -21.57 -25.12
C LYS A 7 8.27 -20.52 -24.15
N ALA A 8 8.28 -19.25 -24.54
CA ALA A 8 8.68 -18.15 -23.65
C ALA A 8 7.65 -17.93 -22.54
N PHE A 9 6.35 -18.03 -22.85
CA PHE A 9 5.26 -17.88 -21.89
C PHE A 9 5.22 -19.01 -20.86
N THR A 10 5.41 -20.27 -21.31
CA THR A 10 5.50 -21.43 -20.42
C THR A 10 6.76 -21.38 -19.54
N ALA A 11 7.87 -20.85 -20.06
CA ALA A 11 9.11 -20.67 -19.30
C ALA A 11 8.97 -19.51 -18.28
N LEU A 12 8.24 -18.44 -18.60
CA LEU A 12 7.99 -17.33 -17.69
C LEU A 12 7.03 -17.75 -16.56
N LEU A 13 5.96 -18.49 -16.86
CA LEU A 13 5.07 -19.07 -15.85
C LEU A 13 5.81 -20.04 -14.91
N ALA A 14 6.70 -20.88 -15.45
CA ALA A 14 7.54 -21.77 -14.65
C ALA A 14 8.55 -21.01 -13.79
N ALA A 15 9.07 -19.87 -14.26
CA ALA A 15 9.97 -19.01 -13.49
C ALA A 15 9.24 -18.29 -12.36
N THR A 16 8.02 -17.82 -12.59
CA THR A 16 7.20 -17.14 -11.56
C THR A 16 6.76 -18.12 -10.46
N VAL A 17 6.48 -19.37 -10.82
CA VAL A 17 6.16 -20.46 -9.88
C VAL A 17 7.37 -20.90 -9.06
N LEU A 18 8.60 -20.84 -9.61
CA LEU A 18 9.83 -21.25 -8.93
C LEU A 18 10.34 -20.23 -7.90
N VAL A 19 9.98 -18.97 -8.00
CA VAL A 19 10.42 -17.91 -7.07
C VAL A 19 9.49 -17.80 -5.85
N GLY A 20 8.32 -18.44 -5.86
CA GLY A 20 7.24 -18.24 -4.87
C GLY A 20 7.11 -19.28 -3.75
N GLY A 21 8.07 -20.16 -3.47
CA GLY A 21 8.01 -21.05 -2.28
C GLY A 21 6.77 -21.96 -2.19
N MET A 22 6.15 -22.32 -3.31
CA MET A 22 4.97 -23.20 -3.33
C MET A 22 5.33 -24.66 -3.02
N PRO A 23 4.48 -25.42 -2.29
CA PRO A 23 4.63 -26.85 -2.08
C PRO A 23 4.67 -27.62 -3.43
N VAL A 24 5.53 -28.63 -3.53
CA VAL A 24 5.76 -29.45 -4.74
C VAL A 24 4.45 -30.03 -5.34
N ASN A 25 3.47 -30.33 -4.49
CA ASN A 25 2.15 -30.83 -4.92
C ASN A 25 1.27 -29.78 -5.61
N MET A 26 1.52 -28.48 -5.36
CA MET A 26 0.82 -27.40 -6.06
C MET A 26 1.40 -27.15 -7.45
N GLN A 27 2.71 -27.28 -7.61
CA GLN A 27 3.40 -27.10 -8.89
C GLN A 27 2.88 -28.10 -9.95
N ALA A 28 2.63 -29.35 -9.53
CA ALA A 28 2.09 -30.38 -10.42
C ALA A 28 0.63 -30.11 -10.85
N ASN A 29 -0.19 -29.55 -9.97
CA ASN A 29 -1.57 -29.19 -10.29
C ASN A 29 -1.68 -27.95 -11.20
N VAL A 30 -0.78 -26.97 -11.02
CA VAL A 30 -0.69 -25.78 -11.88
C VAL A 30 -0.32 -26.16 -13.31
N ILE A 31 0.63 -27.07 -13.49
CA ILE A 31 1.05 -27.56 -14.82
C ILE A 31 -0.11 -28.30 -15.50
N ALA A 32 -0.81 -29.17 -14.79
CA ALA A 32 -1.93 -29.94 -15.34
C ALA A 32 -3.16 -29.10 -15.72
N GLU A 33 -3.44 -28.02 -15.00
CA GLU A 33 -4.55 -27.08 -15.28
C GLU A 33 -4.19 -26.08 -16.39
N THR A 34 -2.93 -25.66 -16.52
CA THR A 34 -2.44 -24.87 -17.66
C THR A 34 -2.53 -25.66 -18.96
N GLU A 35 -2.16 -26.95 -18.96
CA GLU A 35 -2.33 -27.83 -20.13
C GLU A 35 -3.80 -28.00 -20.54
N LYS A 36 -4.75 -28.00 -19.60
CA LYS A 36 -6.19 -28.03 -19.89
C LYS A 36 -6.71 -26.71 -20.44
N ALA A 37 -6.21 -25.57 -19.93
CA ALA A 37 -6.57 -24.25 -20.42
C ALA A 37 -6.04 -24.02 -21.85
N GLU A 38 -4.82 -24.49 -22.15
CA GLU A 38 -4.28 -24.49 -23.51
C GLU A 38 -5.11 -25.33 -24.49
N SER A 39 -5.56 -26.52 -24.08
CA SER A 39 -6.43 -27.36 -24.92
C SER A 39 -7.83 -26.78 -25.14
N ALA A 40 -8.33 -25.96 -24.21
CA ALA A 40 -9.59 -25.23 -24.35
C ALA A 40 -9.44 -24.01 -25.28
N SER A 41 -8.31 -23.31 -25.21
CA SER A 41 -7.96 -22.19 -26.08
C SER A 41 -7.74 -22.63 -27.54
N GLU A 42 -7.15 -23.80 -27.76
CA GLU A 42 -7.00 -24.38 -29.10
C GLU A 42 -8.36 -24.71 -29.75
N LYS A 43 -9.35 -25.18 -28.97
CA LYS A 43 -10.72 -25.44 -29.46
C LYS A 43 -11.53 -24.19 -29.77
N VAL A 44 -11.20 -23.05 -29.14
CA VAL A 44 -11.82 -21.76 -29.42
C VAL A 44 -11.20 -21.16 -30.69
N ASN A 45 -9.91 -21.32 -30.91
CA ASN A 45 -9.22 -20.82 -32.11
C ASN A 45 -9.60 -21.62 -33.38
N GLU A 46 -9.93 -22.92 -33.26
CA GLU A 46 -10.46 -23.70 -34.43
C GLU A 46 -11.83 -23.22 -34.88
N LYS A 47 -12.59 -22.53 -34.04
CA LYS A 47 -13.95 -22.04 -34.33
C LYS A 47 -13.97 -20.68 -35.06
N TYR A 48 -12.83 -19.97 -35.13
CA TYR A 48 -12.66 -18.67 -35.80
C TYR A 48 -11.78 -18.73 -37.06
N ALA A 49 -11.38 -19.92 -37.50
CA ALA A 49 -10.52 -20.13 -38.69
C ALA A 49 -11.28 -20.22 -40.03
N ASP A 50 -12.61 -20.04 -40.05
CA ASP A 50 -13.42 -20.13 -41.28
C ASP A 50 -13.84 -18.73 -41.80
N THR A 51 -12.91 -17.79 -41.90
CA THR A 51 -13.06 -16.58 -42.73
C THR A 51 -11.71 -16.23 -43.38
N GLU A 52 -11.21 -17.10 -44.23
CA GLU A 52 -10.08 -16.83 -45.11
C GLU A 52 -10.57 -16.54 -46.52
N GLU A 53 -10.57 -15.26 -46.88
CA GLU A 53 -10.40 -14.81 -48.26
C GLU A 53 -9.74 -13.44 -48.19
N LEU A 54 -8.37 -13.40 -48.13
CA LEU A 54 -7.50 -12.22 -48.44
C LEU A 54 -6.04 -12.50 -48.04
N ASP A 55 -5.44 -13.56 -48.61
CA ASP A 55 -3.99 -13.80 -48.37
C ASP A 55 -3.33 -14.37 -49.63
N LEU A 56 -3.07 -13.49 -50.58
CA LEU A 56 -2.40 -13.87 -51.85
C LEU A 56 -1.33 -12.88 -52.30
N MET A 57 -0.89 -11.93 -51.43
CA MET A 57 0.18 -10.99 -51.82
C MET A 57 1.40 -10.94 -50.91
N ASP A 58 1.45 -11.70 -49.82
CA ASP A 58 2.61 -11.69 -48.89
C ASP A 58 3.56 -12.92 -49.06
N ARG A 59 3.38 -13.74 -50.05
CA ARG A 59 4.23 -14.95 -50.25
C ARG A 59 5.49 -14.73 -51.05
N GLU A 60 5.72 -13.60 -51.67
CA GLU A 60 6.93 -13.39 -52.50
C GLU A 60 8.08 -12.65 -51.76
N ARG A 61 7.89 -12.22 -50.51
CA ARG A 61 8.96 -11.51 -49.75
C ARG A 61 9.77 -12.35 -48.76
N GLN A 62 9.53 -13.65 -48.62
CA GLN A 62 10.17 -14.47 -47.57
C GLN A 62 11.17 -15.56 -48.12
N GLU A 63 11.50 -15.62 -49.36
CA GLU A 63 12.42 -16.65 -49.90
C GLU A 63 13.86 -16.19 -50.19
N THR A 64 14.26 -14.95 -49.83
CA THR A 64 15.61 -14.43 -50.13
C THR A 64 16.52 -14.19 -48.91
N GLN A 65 16.11 -14.56 -47.68
CA GLN A 65 16.99 -14.39 -46.51
C GLN A 65 17.42 -15.66 -45.77
N ALA A 66 17.46 -16.82 -46.45
CA ALA A 66 17.94 -18.07 -45.88
C ALA A 66 19.14 -18.61 -46.66
N GLY A 67 20.28 -17.95 -46.55
CA GLY A 67 21.43 -18.47 -47.28
C GLY A 67 22.80 -17.83 -47.05
N GLU A 68 23.14 -17.41 -45.82
CA GLU A 68 24.54 -17.11 -45.50
C GLU A 68 24.76 -16.95 -43.97
N GLN A 69 24.71 -18.08 -43.23
CA GLN A 69 25.37 -18.17 -41.92
C GLN A 69 25.71 -19.61 -41.57
N GLU A 70 26.67 -20.15 -42.27
CA GLU A 70 27.45 -21.31 -41.86
C GLU A 70 28.90 -21.07 -42.25
N LYS A 71 29.72 -20.65 -41.30
CA LYS A 71 31.15 -20.96 -41.17
C LYS A 71 31.85 -19.94 -40.28
N ARG A 72 32.03 -20.30 -39.02
CA ARG A 72 33.33 -20.20 -38.32
C ARG A 72 33.14 -20.58 -36.86
N GLU A 73 33.34 -21.84 -36.58
CA GLU A 73 33.74 -22.35 -35.27
C GLU A 73 35.26 -22.30 -35.12
N ASN A 74 35.63 -22.20 -33.82
CA ASN A 74 36.90 -22.58 -33.25
C ASN A 74 38.03 -21.53 -33.14
N THR A 75 38.31 -21.08 -31.92
CA THR A 75 39.38 -21.66 -31.08
C THR A 75 39.60 -20.87 -29.79
N GLU A 76 39.56 -21.62 -28.67
CA GLU A 76 40.43 -21.61 -27.50
C GLU A 76 40.50 -20.46 -26.50
N GLN A 77 40.10 -20.82 -25.28
CA GLN A 77 40.53 -20.25 -23.98
C GLN A 77 42.00 -20.62 -23.67
N PRO A 78 42.70 -19.99 -22.66
CA PRO A 78 42.51 -20.32 -21.26
C PRO A 78 42.81 -19.23 -20.19
N GLU A 79 42.14 -19.40 -19.08
CA GLU A 79 42.47 -19.40 -17.62
C GLU A 79 43.37 -18.37 -16.93
N SER A 80 42.80 -17.92 -15.74
CA SER A 80 43.35 -17.73 -14.40
C SER A 80 44.10 -16.40 -14.12
N GLU A 81 43.94 -15.71 -13.03
CA GLU A 81 44.04 -16.04 -11.57
C GLU A 81 43.60 -14.87 -10.70
N GLU A 82 43.22 -15.20 -9.48
CA GLU A 82 42.85 -14.43 -8.30
C GLU A 82 43.87 -13.35 -7.85
N THR A 83 43.40 -12.31 -7.15
CA THR A 83 43.82 -11.99 -5.78
C THR A 83 43.12 -10.77 -5.18
N GLU A 84 42.51 -11.01 -4.04
CA GLU A 84 42.48 -10.33 -2.71
C GLU A 84 42.28 -8.82 -2.53
N GLN A 85 41.33 -8.57 -1.63
CA GLN A 85 41.07 -7.35 -0.85
C GLN A 85 42.23 -6.98 0.07
N PRO A 86 42.30 -5.78 0.72
CA PRO A 86 41.62 -5.66 2.01
C PRO A 86 40.99 -4.30 2.38
N ASP A 87 40.15 -4.41 3.42
CA ASP A 87 39.45 -3.42 4.24
C ASP A 87 40.27 -2.20 4.72
N THR A 88 39.58 -1.10 4.97
CA THR A 88 39.69 -0.36 6.25
C THR A 88 38.53 0.60 6.49
N GLU A 89 38.15 0.64 7.73
CA GLU A 89 37.12 1.35 8.46
C GLU A 89 37.41 2.86 8.67
N GLU A 90 36.35 3.52 9.17
CA GLU A 90 36.21 4.58 10.20
C GLU A 90 35.83 5.97 9.72
N GLN A 91 34.80 6.44 10.18
CA GLN A 91 34.17 7.17 11.29
C GLN A 91 33.63 8.54 10.91
N SER A 92 32.35 8.63 11.31
CA SER A 92 31.55 9.73 11.86
C SER A 92 32.12 11.16 11.98
N GLU A 93 31.28 12.16 11.72
CA GLU A 93 30.93 13.24 12.66
C GLU A 93 29.72 14.07 12.18
N GLU A 94 28.81 14.24 13.12
CA GLU A 94 27.64 15.13 13.09
C GLU A 94 28.07 16.60 13.14
N THR A 95 27.29 17.52 12.59
CA THR A 95 26.93 18.79 13.24
C THR A 95 25.77 19.49 12.50
N GLU A 96 24.71 19.63 13.20
CA GLU A 96 23.75 20.73 13.50
C GLU A 96 23.41 21.81 12.46
N GLN A 97 22.10 22.00 12.36
CA GLN A 97 21.38 23.16 11.78
C GLN A 97 21.64 24.44 12.59
N PRO A 98 21.32 25.64 12.08
CA PRO A 98 20.07 26.26 12.53
C PRO A 98 19.24 27.01 11.45
N ASP A 99 17.94 27.08 11.80
CA ASP A 99 16.87 27.87 11.23
C ASP A 99 17.18 29.36 10.98
N THR A 100 16.53 29.93 9.98
CA THR A 100 15.70 31.14 10.16
C THR A 100 14.91 31.46 8.89
N GLU A 101 13.67 31.83 9.17
CA GLU A 101 12.63 32.38 8.30
C GLU A 101 13.05 33.72 7.65
N GLU A 102 12.46 34.01 6.49
CA GLU A 102 11.72 35.27 6.19
C GLU A 102 11.34 35.34 4.72
N GLN A 103 10.03 35.46 4.47
CA GLN A 103 9.48 36.03 3.23
C GLN A 103 9.56 37.57 3.31
N PRO A 104 9.59 38.28 2.18
CA PRO A 104 8.50 39.21 1.95
C PRO A 104 8.02 39.37 0.49
N GLU A 105 6.71 39.47 0.38
CA GLU A 105 5.85 40.48 -0.28
C GLU A 105 6.05 40.83 -1.77
N GLU A 106 4.93 40.75 -2.44
CA GLU A 106 4.55 41.28 -3.74
C GLU A 106 4.83 42.78 -3.89
N THR A 107 5.24 43.22 -5.08
CA THR A 107 4.87 44.54 -5.61
C THR A 107 4.78 44.54 -7.13
N GLU A 108 3.81 45.27 -7.56
CA GLU A 108 3.19 45.55 -8.84
C GLU A 108 4.14 46.01 -9.98
N GLN A 109 3.63 45.75 -11.18
CA GLN A 109 4.07 46.28 -12.47
C GLN A 109 4.14 47.81 -12.50
N PRO A 110 4.88 48.40 -13.48
CA PRO A 110 4.17 49.08 -14.54
C PRO A 110 4.74 48.84 -15.97
N ASP A 111 3.77 48.91 -16.88
CA ASP A 111 3.90 48.98 -18.32
C ASP A 111 4.84 50.08 -18.79
N THR A 112 5.71 49.77 -19.75
CA THR A 112 6.16 50.78 -20.73
C THR A 112 6.49 50.09 -22.05
N GLU A 113 5.66 50.34 -23.01
CA GLU A 113 5.92 50.18 -24.43
C GLU A 113 7.15 51.01 -24.82
N THR A 114 8.10 50.38 -25.50
CA THR A 114 9.13 51.09 -26.25
C THR A 114 9.22 50.45 -27.64
N GLU A 115 8.75 51.23 -28.59
CA GLU A 115 8.89 51.01 -30.02
C GLU A 115 10.36 50.85 -30.40
N LEU A 116 10.67 49.83 -31.15
CA LEU A 116 11.95 49.62 -31.82
C LEU A 116 11.86 50.20 -33.25
N PRO A 117 12.93 50.81 -33.71
CA PRO A 117 12.89 51.51 -35.02
C PRO A 117 12.95 50.50 -36.17
N GLU A 118 12.14 50.82 -37.19
CA GLU A 118 12.12 50.17 -38.48
C GLU A 118 13.52 50.24 -39.14
N MET A 119 14.09 49.06 -39.40
CA MET A 119 15.22 48.96 -40.33
C MET A 119 14.65 48.72 -41.76
N GLU A 120 14.99 49.61 -42.62
CA GLU A 120 14.67 49.51 -44.05
C GLU A 120 15.30 48.21 -44.62
N GLU A 121 14.45 47.38 -45.23
CA GLU A 121 14.85 46.19 -46.02
C GLU A 121 15.43 46.67 -47.36
N GLU A 122 16.72 46.46 -47.57
CA GLU A 122 17.28 46.38 -48.95
C GLU A 122 16.93 44.99 -49.49
N THR A 123 15.89 44.93 -50.34
CA THR A 123 15.49 43.77 -51.12
C THR A 123 16.48 43.50 -52.22
N GLU A 124 17.47 42.61 -52.06
CA GLU A 124 18.08 41.94 -53.22
C GLU A 124 17.11 40.89 -53.74
N GLU A 125 16.62 41.10 -54.99
CA GLU A 125 15.82 40.16 -55.75
C GLU A 125 16.61 38.88 -55.98
N ARG A 126 16.25 37.80 -55.21
CA ARG A 126 16.69 36.42 -55.50
C ARG A 126 15.94 35.91 -56.70
N GLU A 127 16.63 35.58 -57.82
CA GLU A 127 16.06 34.91 -58.99
C GLU A 127 15.38 33.62 -58.55
N GLU A 128 14.03 33.60 -58.59
CA GLU A 128 13.19 32.42 -58.35
C GLU A 128 13.37 31.39 -59.44
N THR A 129 14.08 30.29 -59.14
CA THR A 129 13.86 29.01 -59.80
C THR A 129 12.94 28.17 -58.92
N SER A 130 11.66 28.24 -59.25
CA SER A 130 10.57 27.65 -58.45
C SER A 130 10.59 26.14 -58.47
N ILE A 131 10.80 25.54 -57.31
CA ILE A 131 10.17 24.28 -56.89
C ILE A 131 9.37 24.63 -55.63
N LYS A 132 8.39 25.51 -55.76
CA LYS A 132 7.44 25.83 -54.71
C LYS A 132 6.21 24.98 -54.94
N GLY A 133 5.98 24.02 -54.06
CA GLY A 133 4.70 23.38 -53.85
C GLY A 133 3.84 24.30 -53.01
N ASP A 134 2.53 24.38 -53.28
CA ASP A 134 1.58 25.11 -52.42
C ASP A 134 1.47 24.35 -51.06
N ALA A 135 2.35 24.69 -50.11
CA ALA A 135 2.20 24.14 -48.75
C ALA A 135 0.91 24.63 -48.13
N SER A 136 0.14 23.75 -47.54
CA SER A 136 -1.08 24.14 -46.81
C SER A 136 -0.72 24.97 -45.56
N GLU A 137 -1.63 25.86 -45.14
CA GLU A 137 -1.45 26.61 -43.88
C GLU A 137 -1.19 25.71 -42.70
N GLU A 138 -1.73 24.47 -42.68
CA GLU A 138 -1.50 23.48 -41.66
C GLU A 138 -0.04 22.92 -41.67
N GLN A 139 0.52 22.71 -42.85
CA GLN A 139 1.92 22.28 -43.03
C GLN A 139 2.88 23.37 -42.55
N ILE A 140 2.65 24.60 -42.91
CA ILE A 140 3.45 25.76 -42.48
C ILE A 140 3.40 25.89 -40.97
N ALA A 141 2.21 25.81 -40.36
CA ALA A 141 2.03 25.89 -38.91
C ALA A 141 2.72 24.75 -38.19
N ALA A 142 2.69 23.52 -38.74
CA ALA A 142 3.37 22.36 -38.17
C ALA A 142 4.88 22.56 -38.18
N GLU A 143 5.46 23.04 -39.30
CA GLU A 143 6.88 23.28 -39.42
C GLU A 143 7.37 24.40 -38.50
N GLN A 144 6.68 25.52 -38.43
CA GLN A 144 6.94 26.61 -37.48
C GLN A 144 6.95 26.11 -36.05
N LYS A 145 5.99 25.21 -35.70
CA LYS A 145 5.91 24.61 -34.38
C LYS A 145 7.11 23.70 -34.12
N ALA A 146 7.49 22.86 -35.08
CA ALA A 146 8.65 21.98 -34.95
C ALA A 146 9.95 22.75 -34.68
N TRP A 147 10.23 23.77 -35.49
CA TRP A 147 11.40 24.62 -35.30
C TRP A 147 11.37 25.45 -34.01
N THR A 148 10.17 25.91 -33.60
CA THR A 148 9.99 26.55 -32.28
C THR A 148 10.37 25.62 -31.16
N LEU A 149 9.96 24.31 -31.22
CA LEU A 149 10.29 23.31 -30.24
C LEU A 149 11.79 22.98 -30.22
N ILE A 150 12.40 22.81 -31.42
CA ILE A 150 13.85 22.59 -31.54
C ILE A 150 14.62 23.75 -30.92
N ASN A 151 14.33 24.99 -31.31
CA ASN A 151 15.04 26.18 -30.82
C ASN A 151 14.83 26.40 -29.31
N LYS A 152 13.69 25.99 -28.76
CA LYS A 152 13.38 26.16 -27.33
C LYS A 152 13.99 25.09 -26.43
N TYR A 153 13.99 23.84 -26.89
CA TYR A 153 14.20 22.69 -26.01
C TYR A 153 15.43 21.86 -26.38
N ALA A 154 15.91 21.86 -27.62
CA ALA A 154 17.08 21.09 -27.98
C ALA A 154 18.32 21.57 -27.22
N ASP A 155 19.00 20.61 -26.55
CA ASP A 155 20.22 20.88 -25.79
C ASP A 155 21.44 20.80 -26.72
N PRO A 156 22.09 21.91 -27.05
CA PRO A 156 23.26 21.88 -27.94
C PRO A 156 24.37 20.96 -27.41
N ASP A 157 24.59 20.89 -26.10
CA ASP A 157 25.64 20.07 -25.52
C ASP A 157 25.40 18.57 -25.72
N TYR A 158 24.14 18.15 -25.79
CA TYR A 158 23.80 16.77 -26.11
C TYR A 158 24.18 16.42 -27.56
N PHE A 159 23.93 17.33 -28.48
CA PHE A 159 24.19 17.15 -29.90
C PHE A 159 25.68 17.40 -30.30
N LEU A 160 26.56 17.51 -29.34
CA LEU A 160 27.99 17.34 -29.50
C LEU A 160 28.46 15.90 -29.46
N THR A 161 27.56 14.96 -29.12
CA THR A 161 27.84 13.53 -29.12
C THR A 161 27.37 12.91 -30.42
N ASP A 162 28.26 12.22 -31.09
CA ASP A 162 27.93 11.49 -32.30
C ASP A 162 27.49 10.06 -31.97
N PRO A 163 26.22 9.69 -32.19
CA PRO A 163 25.73 8.32 -31.93
C PRO A 163 26.38 7.30 -32.87
N GLU A 164 26.91 7.70 -34.01
CA GLU A 164 27.60 6.85 -34.97
C GLU A 164 29.11 6.80 -34.75
N ARG A 165 29.60 7.48 -33.70
CA ARG A 165 31.03 7.51 -33.36
C ARG A 165 31.64 6.12 -33.25
N ASN A 166 30.86 5.12 -32.84
CA ASN A 166 31.27 3.73 -32.73
C ASN A 166 31.43 3.03 -34.12
N ALA A 167 30.93 3.62 -35.19
CA ALA A 167 31.07 3.09 -36.55
C ALA A 167 32.40 3.45 -37.18
N ILE A 168 33.20 4.32 -36.56
CA ILE A 168 34.49 4.78 -37.04
C ILE A 168 35.56 4.71 -35.95
N THR A 169 36.81 4.52 -36.33
CA THR A 169 37.95 4.49 -35.40
C THR A 169 38.36 5.91 -34.95
N ASP A 170 39.13 6.01 -33.88
CA ASP A 170 39.66 7.32 -33.42
C ASP A 170 40.55 7.98 -34.49
N ALA A 171 41.31 7.21 -35.27
CA ALA A 171 42.12 7.73 -36.36
C ALA A 171 41.26 8.32 -37.49
N GLN A 172 40.18 7.60 -37.86
CA GLN A 172 39.22 8.06 -38.86
C GLN A 172 38.51 9.32 -38.45
N PHE A 173 38.10 9.37 -37.18
CA PHE A 173 37.49 10.59 -36.61
C PHE A 173 38.44 11.80 -36.62
N GLU A 174 39.74 11.59 -36.28
CA GLU A 174 40.70 12.67 -36.31
C GLU A 174 40.97 13.13 -37.77
N GLU A 175 40.97 12.24 -38.73
CA GLU A 175 41.08 12.61 -40.16
C GLU A 175 39.89 13.45 -40.61
N LEU A 176 38.65 13.06 -40.27
CA LEU A 176 37.46 13.86 -40.50
C LEU A 176 37.53 15.25 -39.80
N ARG A 177 38.05 15.27 -38.56
CA ARG A 177 38.29 16.53 -37.85
C ARG A 177 39.28 17.44 -38.59
N GLN A 178 40.36 16.91 -39.11
CA GLN A 178 41.31 17.72 -39.90
C GLN A 178 40.66 18.25 -41.20
N ALA A 179 39.84 17.41 -41.86
CA ALA A 179 39.09 17.86 -43.03
C ALA A 179 38.10 19.02 -42.68
N ALA A 180 37.39 18.90 -41.54
CA ALA A 180 36.52 19.96 -41.05
C ALA A 180 37.29 21.27 -40.76
N LEU A 181 38.43 21.17 -40.05
CA LEU A 181 39.27 22.34 -39.78
C LEU A 181 39.80 23.00 -41.02
N GLN A 182 40.13 22.18 -42.06
CA GLN A 182 40.54 22.72 -43.35
C GLN A 182 39.36 23.41 -44.08
N ALA A 183 38.18 22.84 -44.05
CA ALA A 183 36.99 23.40 -44.67
C ALA A 183 36.62 24.78 -44.08
N VAL A 184 36.80 24.96 -42.77
CA VAL A 184 36.50 26.23 -42.09
C VAL A 184 37.67 27.19 -41.99
N ALA A 185 38.76 26.89 -42.66
CA ALA A 185 39.95 27.76 -42.62
C ALA A 185 39.64 29.14 -43.23
N GLY A 186 39.71 30.18 -42.41
CA GLY A 186 39.39 31.54 -42.81
C GLY A 186 38.01 32.03 -42.41
N CYS A 187 37.10 31.15 -41.93
CA CYS A 187 35.80 31.55 -41.41
C CYS A 187 35.98 32.27 -40.06
N THR A 188 35.27 33.38 -39.90
CA THR A 188 35.35 34.23 -38.71
C THR A 188 34.20 34.00 -37.74
N THR A 189 33.02 33.65 -38.21
CA THR A 189 31.80 33.40 -37.46
C THR A 189 31.44 31.91 -37.45
N GLN A 190 30.61 31.48 -36.48
CA GLN A 190 30.13 30.11 -36.46
C GLN A 190 29.19 29.81 -37.63
N TYR A 191 28.36 30.78 -38.02
CA TYR A 191 27.52 30.69 -39.18
C TYR A 191 28.33 30.40 -40.47
N GLU A 192 29.43 31.17 -40.72
CA GLU A 192 30.32 30.91 -41.82
C GLU A 192 30.95 29.50 -41.78
N LYS A 193 31.32 29.02 -40.59
CA LYS A 193 31.86 27.67 -40.43
C LYS A 193 30.83 26.59 -40.79
N ILE A 194 29.60 26.73 -40.32
CA ILE A 194 28.52 25.79 -40.62
C ILE A 194 28.28 25.76 -42.14
N LYS A 195 28.15 26.93 -42.75
CA LYS A 195 27.99 27.07 -44.23
C LYS A 195 29.15 26.45 -44.99
N ALA A 196 30.39 26.63 -44.52
CA ALA A 196 31.59 26.07 -45.14
C ALA A 196 31.62 24.54 -45.06
N ILE A 197 31.21 23.95 -43.91
CA ILE A 197 31.11 22.49 -43.80
C ILE A 197 30.04 21.95 -44.73
N MET A 198 28.84 22.56 -44.75
CA MET A 198 27.78 22.14 -45.65
C MET A 198 28.27 22.19 -47.11
N ALA A 199 28.90 23.30 -47.53
CA ALA A 199 29.46 23.44 -48.87
C ALA A 199 30.53 22.37 -49.16
N PHE A 200 31.40 22.09 -48.21
CA PHE A 200 32.44 21.07 -48.32
C PHE A 200 31.82 19.68 -48.54
N VAL A 201 30.77 19.30 -47.83
CA VAL A 201 30.07 18.00 -47.99
C VAL A 201 29.35 17.99 -49.34
N ALA A 202 28.59 19.03 -49.66
CA ALA A 202 27.83 19.12 -50.90
C ALA A 202 28.71 19.10 -52.16
N ASP A 203 29.86 19.80 -52.14
CA ASP A 203 30.76 19.92 -53.33
C ASP A 203 31.53 18.63 -53.58
N ARG A 204 31.87 17.90 -52.52
CA ARG A 204 32.72 16.71 -52.71
C ARG A 204 31.93 15.42 -52.80
N THR A 205 30.69 15.33 -52.35
CA THR A 205 29.89 14.13 -52.33
C THR A 205 28.92 14.06 -53.48
N TYR A 206 28.81 12.89 -54.11
CA TYR A 206 27.98 12.64 -55.26
C TYR A 206 26.75 11.83 -54.86
N TYR A 207 25.55 12.25 -55.25
CA TYR A 207 24.34 11.51 -54.96
C TYR A 207 24.31 10.18 -55.71
N ASP A 208 24.14 9.06 -54.97
CA ASP A 208 24.26 7.71 -55.51
C ASP A 208 22.97 7.25 -56.17
N TYR A 209 22.68 7.78 -57.38
CA TYR A 209 21.53 7.35 -58.16
C TYR A 209 21.62 5.88 -58.57
N TYR A 210 22.83 5.30 -58.67
CA TYR A 210 22.99 3.88 -58.94
C TYR A 210 22.42 3.03 -57.82
N ALA A 211 22.72 3.35 -56.56
CA ALA A 211 22.17 2.66 -55.42
C ALA A 211 20.66 2.88 -55.29
N TYR A 212 20.23 4.14 -55.46
CA TYR A 212 18.83 4.54 -55.36
C TYR A 212 17.92 3.76 -56.33
N TYR A 213 18.17 3.82 -57.63
CA TYR A 213 17.33 3.17 -58.62
C TYR A 213 17.47 1.63 -58.69
N ASN A 214 18.58 1.08 -58.22
CA ASN A 214 18.81 -0.36 -58.23
C ASN A 214 18.53 -1.04 -56.87
N ASN A 215 17.97 -0.29 -55.93
CA ASN A 215 17.71 -0.75 -54.56
C ASN A 215 18.95 -1.44 -53.94
N LYS A 216 20.11 -0.76 -54.03
CA LYS A 216 21.37 -1.24 -53.48
C LYS A 216 21.75 -0.47 -52.25
N PRO A 217 22.49 -1.09 -51.28
CA PRO A 217 23.08 -0.35 -50.17
C PRO A 217 23.98 0.77 -50.69
N SER A 218 23.84 1.97 -50.12
CA SER A 218 24.78 3.07 -50.33
C SER A 218 25.62 3.26 -49.06
N TYR A 219 26.64 4.09 -49.15
CA TYR A 219 27.49 4.42 -48.01
C TYR A 219 26.72 5.32 -47.04
N TRP A 220 26.76 5.04 -45.76
CA TRP A 220 26.12 5.81 -44.72
C TRP A 220 27.07 6.15 -43.57
N SER A 221 28.13 5.34 -43.33
CA SER A 221 29.15 5.67 -42.35
C SER A 221 29.91 6.92 -42.77
N PRO A 222 30.08 7.93 -41.86
CA PRO A 222 30.65 9.22 -42.21
C PRO A 222 32.05 9.11 -42.84
N TYR A 223 32.87 8.14 -42.39
CA TYR A 223 34.17 7.96 -42.94
C TYR A 223 34.14 7.28 -44.33
N GLU A 224 33.25 6.30 -44.53
CA GLU A 224 33.08 5.71 -45.86
C GLU A 224 32.56 6.72 -46.89
N VAL A 225 31.62 7.57 -46.53
CA VAL A 225 31.13 8.65 -47.36
C VAL A 225 32.25 9.63 -47.72
N TYR A 226 33.10 9.98 -46.73
CA TYR A 226 34.24 10.86 -46.93
C TYR A 226 35.25 10.25 -47.91
N GLU A 227 35.57 8.96 -47.80
CA GLU A 227 36.51 8.25 -48.64
C GLU A 227 35.98 7.98 -50.04
N GLN A 228 34.73 7.44 -50.08
CA GLN A 228 34.13 6.97 -51.35
C GLN A 228 33.45 8.10 -52.14
N LYS A 229 33.25 9.26 -51.53
CA LYS A 229 32.66 10.50 -52.10
C LYS A 229 31.29 10.28 -52.76
N ARG A 230 30.50 9.31 -52.29
CA ARG A 230 29.14 9.13 -52.74
C ARG A 230 28.24 8.59 -51.64
N ALA A 231 27.01 8.99 -51.62
CA ALA A 231 26.02 8.57 -50.66
C ALA A 231 24.60 8.87 -51.11
N MET A 232 23.62 8.32 -50.44
CA MET A 232 22.26 8.88 -50.37
C MET A 232 22.17 9.91 -49.23
N CYS A 233 20.99 10.50 -49.01
CA CYS A 233 20.77 11.57 -48.05
C CYS A 233 21.30 11.26 -46.64
N SER A 234 21.04 10.05 -46.11
CA SER A 234 21.56 9.63 -44.81
C SER A 234 23.09 9.71 -44.66
N GLY A 235 23.81 9.40 -45.73
CA GLY A 235 25.28 9.51 -45.72
C GLY A 235 25.75 10.98 -45.77
N TYR A 236 25.05 11.86 -46.48
CA TYR A 236 25.36 13.31 -46.48
C TYR A 236 25.13 13.87 -45.08
N ALA A 237 23.95 13.56 -44.47
CA ALA A 237 23.60 14.04 -43.13
C ALA A 237 24.59 13.53 -42.08
N SER A 238 24.94 12.22 -42.11
CA SER A 238 25.90 11.60 -41.18
C SER A 238 27.31 12.21 -41.30
N LEU A 239 27.81 12.44 -42.55
CA LEU A 239 29.10 13.09 -42.75
C LEU A 239 29.09 14.53 -42.24
N MET A 240 28.06 15.31 -42.57
CA MET A 240 27.95 16.69 -42.12
C MET A 240 27.91 16.76 -40.59
N ARG A 241 27.11 15.93 -39.96
CA ARG A 241 27.04 15.87 -38.48
C ARG A 241 28.39 15.58 -37.87
N THR A 242 29.07 14.53 -38.31
CA THR A 242 30.38 14.15 -37.76
C THR A 242 31.42 15.25 -37.95
N LEU A 243 31.47 15.93 -39.10
CA LEU A 243 32.38 17.05 -39.33
C LEU A 243 32.08 18.23 -38.39
N CYS A 244 30.82 18.60 -38.21
CA CYS A 244 30.43 19.67 -37.26
C CYS A 244 30.82 19.32 -35.82
N ILE A 245 30.44 18.14 -35.35
CA ILE A 245 30.73 17.68 -33.98
C ILE A 245 32.23 17.59 -33.73
N SER A 246 33.01 17.13 -34.72
CA SER A 246 34.46 16.98 -34.59
C SER A 246 35.20 18.27 -34.23
N ILE A 247 34.62 19.42 -34.58
CA ILE A 247 35.16 20.75 -34.25
C ILE A 247 34.32 21.51 -33.22
N GLY A 248 33.44 20.80 -32.49
CA GLY A 248 32.68 21.36 -31.37
C GLY A 248 31.43 22.17 -31.80
N ILE A 249 30.87 21.92 -32.97
CA ILE A 249 29.62 22.52 -33.44
C ILE A 249 28.51 21.50 -33.26
N PRO A 250 27.48 21.76 -32.43
CA PRO A 250 26.36 20.83 -32.24
C PRO A 250 25.57 20.65 -33.56
N CYS A 251 25.29 19.37 -33.88
CA CYS A 251 24.57 19.04 -35.11
C CYS A 251 23.68 17.82 -34.84
N MET A 252 22.40 17.89 -35.24
CA MET A 252 21.46 16.79 -35.22
C MET A 252 21.01 16.40 -36.62
N ASP A 253 20.65 15.17 -36.81
CA ASP A 253 19.98 14.73 -38.02
C ASP A 253 18.47 14.96 -37.87
N LEU A 254 17.87 15.41 -38.95
CA LEU A 254 16.44 15.50 -39.12
C LEU A 254 15.99 14.54 -40.19
N GLU A 255 14.91 13.84 -39.93
CA GLU A 255 14.30 12.89 -40.84
C GLU A 255 13.02 13.51 -41.42
N GLY A 256 13.02 13.66 -42.76
CA GLY A 256 11.84 14.05 -43.54
C GLY A 256 11.25 12.87 -44.31
N HIS A 257 10.35 13.12 -45.24
CA HIS A 257 9.73 12.07 -46.07
C HIS A 257 10.73 11.40 -47.00
N ALA A 258 11.24 10.25 -46.59
CA ALA A 258 12.30 9.52 -47.30
C ALA A 258 13.56 10.35 -47.57
N HIS A 259 13.86 11.29 -46.69
CA HIS A 259 14.99 12.21 -46.81
C HIS A 259 15.57 12.53 -45.44
N GLU A 260 16.89 12.66 -45.35
CA GLU A 260 17.62 13.07 -44.15
C GLU A 260 18.48 14.29 -44.43
N TYR A 261 18.50 15.21 -43.47
CA TYR A 261 19.20 16.49 -43.50
C TYR A 261 19.60 16.89 -42.04
N ASN A 262 20.14 18.09 -41.86
CA ASN A 262 20.66 18.47 -40.55
C ASN A 262 20.04 19.77 -40.03
N ALA A 263 19.93 19.84 -38.68
CA ALA A 263 19.90 21.11 -37.98
C ALA A 263 21.24 21.30 -37.22
N VAL A 264 21.83 22.47 -37.40
CA VAL A 264 23.13 22.79 -36.83
C VAL A 264 23.02 24.01 -35.92
N TYR A 265 23.56 23.95 -34.73
CA TYR A 265 23.43 25.03 -33.74
C TYR A 265 24.43 26.14 -33.96
N ASP A 266 23.95 27.33 -34.27
CA ASP A 266 24.74 28.56 -34.26
C ASP A 266 24.77 29.14 -32.84
N SER A 267 25.86 28.93 -32.12
CA SER A 267 26.04 29.39 -30.76
C SER A 267 26.22 30.92 -30.64
N GLU A 268 26.61 31.59 -31.71
CA GLU A 268 26.75 33.05 -31.74
C GLU A 268 25.40 33.75 -31.76
N ASN A 269 24.41 33.14 -32.48
CA ASN A 269 23.06 33.65 -32.58
C ASN A 269 22.07 32.87 -31.68
N GLY A 270 22.50 31.80 -31.05
CA GLY A 270 21.69 31.00 -30.12
C GLY A 270 20.53 30.27 -30.78
N LYS A 271 20.62 29.91 -32.07
CA LYS A 271 19.55 29.25 -32.83
C LYS A 271 20.07 28.00 -33.57
N TRP A 272 19.14 27.07 -33.83
CA TRP A 272 19.36 25.99 -34.78
C TRP A 272 19.03 26.46 -36.17
N ILE A 273 19.88 26.11 -37.13
CA ILE A 273 19.71 26.46 -38.54
C ILE A 273 19.60 25.20 -39.41
N PHE A 274 18.77 25.27 -40.40
CA PHE A 274 18.56 24.24 -41.38
C PHE A 274 19.77 24.11 -42.30
N ALA A 275 20.17 22.87 -42.64
CA ALA A 275 21.25 22.63 -43.59
C ALA A 275 21.04 21.29 -44.30
N ASP A 276 20.83 21.34 -45.59
CA ASP A 276 20.71 20.15 -46.44
C ASP A 276 21.85 20.07 -47.44
N ALA A 277 22.91 19.37 -47.07
CA ALA A 277 24.05 19.15 -47.94
C ALA A 277 23.70 18.29 -49.17
N THR A 278 22.68 17.44 -49.10
CA THR A 278 22.25 16.59 -50.20
C THR A 278 21.66 17.40 -51.35
N TRP A 279 20.69 18.28 -51.04
CA TRP A 279 20.04 19.12 -52.05
C TRP A 279 20.88 20.32 -52.49
N CYS A 280 21.82 20.71 -51.63
CA CYS A 280 22.87 21.66 -52.04
C CYS A 280 23.87 21.07 -53.03
N SER A 281 24.07 19.76 -53.04
CA SER A 281 24.95 19.08 -54.00
C SER A 281 24.26 18.99 -55.38
N ARG A 282 25.00 19.33 -56.42
CA ARG A 282 24.60 19.09 -57.79
C ARG A 282 25.34 17.92 -58.41
N ASN A 283 26.22 17.26 -57.67
CA ASN A 283 27.04 16.16 -58.10
C ASN A 283 26.26 14.86 -58.03
N SER A 284 26.43 14.00 -59.03
CA SER A 284 25.75 12.72 -59.10
C SER A 284 26.64 11.57 -59.52
N TYR A 285 26.32 10.38 -59.01
CA TYR A 285 26.78 9.11 -59.48
C TYR A 285 25.62 8.42 -60.18
N SER A 286 25.65 8.42 -61.53
CA SER A 286 24.54 8.01 -62.37
C SER A 286 24.21 6.52 -62.24
N VAL A 287 23.07 6.12 -62.80
CA VAL A 287 22.68 4.68 -62.92
C VAL A 287 23.64 3.89 -63.75
N ASP A 288 24.33 4.50 -64.69
CA ASP A 288 25.35 3.91 -65.52
C ASP A 288 26.76 3.90 -64.88
N LYS A 289 26.84 4.30 -63.58
CA LYS A 289 28.09 4.37 -62.82
C LYS A 289 29.07 5.44 -63.28
N GLU A 290 28.59 6.50 -63.87
CA GLU A 290 29.37 7.64 -64.22
C GLU A 290 29.33 8.73 -63.20
N TRP A 291 30.45 9.43 -62.95
CA TRP A 291 30.59 10.56 -62.04
C TRP A 291 30.36 11.83 -62.78
N GLU A 292 29.34 12.62 -62.34
CA GLU A 292 29.01 13.92 -62.91
C GLU A 292 29.24 14.99 -61.86
N TYR A 293 30.25 15.81 -62.04
CA TYR A 293 30.53 16.95 -61.18
C TYR A 293 29.86 18.20 -61.73
N GLN A 294 29.00 18.83 -60.91
CA GLN A 294 28.30 20.09 -61.26
C GLN A 294 28.47 21.14 -60.15
N GLY A 295 29.27 20.81 -59.10
CA GLY A 295 29.47 21.66 -57.93
C GLY A 295 28.32 21.62 -56.95
N TYR A 296 28.12 22.72 -56.24
CA TYR A 296 27.05 22.86 -55.25
C TYR A 296 26.36 24.22 -55.35
N SER A 297 25.19 24.37 -54.67
CA SER A 297 24.52 25.63 -54.38
C SER A 297 24.24 25.75 -52.91
N ASP A 298 23.95 26.93 -52.40
CA ASP A 298 23.54 27.16 -51.01
C ASP A 298 22.03 27.41 -50.85
N GLY A 299 21.25 27.07 -51.89
CA GLY A 299 19.80 27.29 -51.94
C GLY A 299 18.99 26.53 -50.89
N TYR A 300 19.59 25.58 -50.18
CA TYR A 300 18.95 24.78 -49.12
C TYR A 300 19.71 24.91 -47.80
N PHE A 301 20.12 26.13 -47.47
CA PHE A 301 20.81 26.47 -46.24
C PHE A 301 20.12 27.67 -45.54
N ASP A 302 19.91 27.53 -44.24
CA ASP A 302 19.24 28.50 -43.35
C ASP A 302 17.85 28.95 -43.86
N LEU A 303 17.06 27.95 -44.32
CA LEU A 303 15.68 28.19 -44.77
C LEU A 303 14.78 28.45 -43.58
N SER A 304 13.77 29.31 -43.80
CA SER A 304 12.71 29.51 -42.84
C SER A 304 11.78 28.28 -42.72
N PRO A 305 11.03 28.13 -41.63
CA PRO A 305 10.05 27.05 -41.50
C PRO A 305 9.01 27.04 -42.64
N GLU A 306 8.66 28.21 -43.15
CA GLU A 306 7.72 28.37 -44.26
C GLU A 306 8.31 27.81 -45.54
N GLU A 307 9.58 28.13 -45.82
CA GLU A 307 10.32 27.62 -46.99
C GLU A 307 10.53 26.11 -46.91
N ILE A 308 10.81 25.57 -45.71
CA ILE A 308 10.96 24.13 -45.49
C ILE A 308 9.62 23.41 -45.72
N ALA A 309 8.51 23.98 -45.24
CA ALA A 309 7.19 23.39 -45.42
C ALA A 309 6.79 23.26 -46.91
N GLU A 310 7.29 24.14 -47.78
CA GLU A 310 7.10 24.08 -49.25
C GLU A 310 7.90 22.97 -49.90
N LEU A 311 8.93 22.42 -49.23
CA LEU A 311 9.78 21.33 -49.75
C LEU A 311 9.11 19.97 -49.50
N SER A 312 8.70 19.27 -50.58
CA SER A 312 7.88 18.06 -50.50
C SER A 312 8.44 16.93 -49.65
N ASN A 313 9.77 16.94 -49.40
CA ASN A 313 10.47 15.84 -48.68
C ASN A 313 11.15 16.29 -47.39
N HIS A 314 10.98 17.55 -46.96
CA HIS A 314 11.73 18.13 -45.84
C HIS A 314 10.86 18.44 -44.62
N GLN A 315 9.57 18.23 -44.72
CA GLN A 315 8.73 18.36 -43.53
C GLN A 315 9.29 17.45 -42.42
N ILE A 316 9.51 18.01 -41.24
CA ILE A 316 10.12 17.26 -40.12
C ILE A 316 9.15 16.17 -39.69
N TYR A 317 9.54 14.91 -39.91
CA TYR A 317 8.80 13.76 -39.45
C TYR A 317 9.25 13.38 -38.06
N ARG A 318 10.57 13.51 -37.78
CA ARG A 318 11.14 12.99 -36.54
C ARG A 318 12.36 13.80 -36.17
N VAL A 319 12.40 14.20 -34.91
CA VAL A 319 13.58 14.66 -34.21
C VAL A 319 13.81 13.75 -33.01
N ASP A 320 14.82 12.93 -33.08
CA ASP A 320 15.28 12.13 -31.93
C ASP A 320 16.36 12.89 -31.22
N GLY A 321 16.06 13.40 -30.03
CA GLY A 321 17.06 14.09 -29.29
C GLY A 321 16.78 14.20 -27.78
N LEU A 322 17.86 14.24 -27.03
CA LEU A 322 17.79 14.61 -25.62
C LEU A 322 17.76 16.13 -25.55
N LEU A 323 16.76 16.62 -24.82
CA LEU A 323 16.57 18.03 -24.59
C LEU A 323 17.14 18.42 -23.23
N LYS A 324 17.19 19.72 -22.95
CA LYS A 324 17.62 20.25 -21.64
C LYS A 324 16.98 19.48 -20.50
N ASP A 325 17.74 19.19 -19.46
CA ASP A 325 17.31 18.45 -18.27
C ASP A 325 16.86 16.98 -18.49
N GLY A 326 17.32 16.34 -19.60
CA GLY A 326 16.93 14.95 -19.91
C GLY A 326 15.52 14.80 -20.44
N LEU A 327 14.93 15.86 -20.97
CA LEU A 327 13.65 15.84 -21.64
C LEU A 327 13.81 15.21 -23.03
N TYR A 328 13.08 14.15 -23.30
CA TYR A 328 12.92 13.58 -24.63
C TYR A 328 11.68 14.18 -25.29
N TYR A 329 11.89 14.78 -26.44
CA TYR A 329 10.83 15.27 -27.29
C TYR A 329 10.82 14.45 -28.57
N SER A 330 9.77 13.66 -28.80
CA SER A 330 9.52 13.09 -30.11
C SER A 330 8.65 14.06 -30.90
N LEU A 331 9.23 14.69 -31.91
CA LEU A 331 8.46 15.30 -33.00
C LEU A 331 8.03 14.13 -33.87
N ILE A 332 6.73 14.00 -34.03
CA ILE A 332 6.03 12.85 -34.57
C ILE A 332 6.25 12.75 -36.06
N SER A 333 6.70 11.59 -36.54
CA SER A 333 6.69 11.31 -37.97
C SER A 333 5.29 10.95 -38.44
N TYR A 334 4.77 11.65 -39.39
CA TYR A 334 3.57 11.29 -40.13
C TYR A 334 3.93 10.34 -41.25
N ARG A 335 3.52 9.11 -41.17
CA ARG A 335 3.52 8.22 -42.34
C ARG A 335 2.10 8.10 -42.84
N TRP A 336 1.84 8.74 -44.00
CA TRP A 336 0.62 8.52 -44.72
C TRP A 336 0.62 7.16 -45.41
N SER A 337 -0.23 6.25 -44.98
CA SER A 337 -0.41 4.97 -45.63
C SER A 337 -1.90 4.60 -45.66
N ARG A 338 -2.39 4.25 -46.86
CA ARG A 338 -3.79 3.83 -47.07
C ARG A 338 -4.87 4.81 -46.56
N GLY A 339 -4.62 6.12 -46.68
CA GLY A 339 -5.59 7.13 -46.29
C GLY A 339 -5.60 7.51 -44.82
N ASN A 340 -4.65 6.98 -44.02
CA ASN A 340 -4.52 7.30 -42.59
C ASN A 340 -3.08 7.71 -42.26
N TRP A 341 -2.96 8.56 -41.24
CA TRP A 341 -1.69 8.92 -40.62
C TRP A 341 -1.34 7.94 -39.53
N TYR A 342 -0.11 7.48 -39.52
CA TYR A 342 0.43 6.55 -38.52
C TYR A 342 1.52 7.24 -37.72
N PHE A 343 1.53 6.96 -36.44
CA PHE A 343 2.58 7.38 -35.53
C PHE A 343 3.57 6.23 -35.34
N ASP A 344 4.79 6.41 -35.74
CA ASP A 344 5.86 5.43 -35.55
C ASP A 344 6.83 5.93 -34.48
N LEU A 345 6.76 5.32 -33.30
CA LEU A 345 7.74 5.50 -32.24
C LEU A 345 8.84 4.45 -32.42
N ALA A 346 9.92 4.79 -33.07
CA ALA A 346 11.09 3.94 -33.05
C ALA A 346 11.66 3.84 -31.61
N ALA A 347 12.29 2.71 -31.32
CA ALA A 347 12.91 2.48 -30.01
C ALA A 347 13.90 3.61 -29.69
N VAL A 348 13.75 4.21 -28.51
CA VAL A 348 14.63 5.27 -28.03
C VAL A 348 16.04 4.71 -27.83
N LYS A 349 17.02 5.22 -28.59
CA LYS A 349 18.41 4.77 -28.51
C LYS A 349 19.07 5.21 -27.19
N ASN A 350 18.74 6.39 -26.69
CA ASN A 350 19.30 6.92 -25.43
C ASN A 350 18.41 6.56 -24.23
N LYS A 351 18.85 5.62 -23.41
CA LYS A 351 18.13 5.18 -22.21
C LYS A 351 18.29 6.11 -20.99
N ASN A 352 19.04 7.21 -21.11
CA ASN A 352 19.27 8.17 -20.02
C ASN A 352 18.23 9.31 -19.97
N ILE A 353 17.14 9.19 -20.73
CA ILE A 353 16.05 10.17 -20.72
C ILE A 353 15.36 10.21 -19.34
N ARG A 354 14.99 11.42 -18.90
CA ARG A 354 14.30 11.65 -17.61
C ARG A 354 12.83 12.03 -17.79
N GLN A 355 12.49 12.68 -18.88
CA GLN A 355 11.14 13.10 -19.20
C GLN A 355 10.82 12.84 -20.66
N VAL A 356 9.58 12.47 -20.92
CA VAL A 356 9.03 12.32 -22.27
C VAL A 356 7.82 13.24 -22.41
N LYS A 357 7.81 14.03 -23.47
CA LYS A 357 6.64 14.76 -23.91
C LYS A 357 6.38 14.46 -25.38
N CYS A 358 5.28 13.80 -25.65
CA CYS A 358 4.81 13.55 -27.00
C CYS A 358 3.55 14.39 -27.23
N GLY A 359 3.51 15.06 -28.33
CA GLY A 359 2.29 15.73 -28.72
C GLY A 359 2.46 17.15 -29.25
N GLY A 360 1.39 17.58 -29.83
CA GLY A 360 1.20 18.85 -30.52
C GLY A 360 0.32 18.72 -31.74
N PHE A 361 -0.24 17.51 -31.98
CA PHE A 361 -1.10 17.23 -33.15
C PHE A 361 -2.37 16.53 -32.62
N GLU A 362 -3.51 17.20 -32.82
CA GLU A 362 -4.79 16.76 -32.23
C GLU A 362 -5.49 15.63 -33.00
N ASP A 363 -4.98 15.23 -34.18
CA ASP A 363 -5.69 14.38 -35.15
C ASP A 363 -4.95 13.06 -35.50
N ILE A 364 -4.28 12.41 -34.57
CA ILE A 364 -3.57 11.15 -34.83
C ILE A 364 -4.35 9.97 -34.31
N ASP A 365 -4.86 9.14 -35.21
CA ASP A 365 -5.76 8.03 -34.84
C ASP A 365 -5.06 6.74 -34.38
N VAL A 366 -3.81 6.48 -34.73
CA VAL A 366 -3.18 5.18 -34.43
C VAL A 366 -1.71 5.30 -34.07
N LEU A 367 -1.31 4.61 -33.03
CA LEU A 367 0.08 4.38 -32.66
C LEU A 367 0.41 2.91 -32.96
N GLU A 368 1.09 2.65 -34.06
CA GLU A 368 1.72 1.33 -34.29
C GLU A 368 3.13 1.34 -33.69
N VAL A 369 3.35 0.48 -32.73
CA VAL A 369 4.70 0.22 -32.19
C VAL A 369 5.24 -0.97 -32.95
N ASN A 370 6.12 -0.72 -33.92
CA ASN A 370 6.80 -1.80 -34.62
C ASN A 370 7.76 -2.54 -33.68
N ASP A 371 7.69 -3.88 -33.71
CA ASP A 371 8.63 -4.85 -33.17
C ASP A 371 8.59 -5.23 -31.67
N GLY A 372 7.48 -5.24 -30.99
CA GLY A 372 7.35 -6.02 -29.74
C GLY A 372 8.30 -5.63 -28.57
N ALA A 373 9.15 -4.64 -28.75
CA ALA A 373 9.94 -4.00 -27.70
C ALA A 373 9.40 -2.59 -27.52
N GLY A 374 8.91 -2.26 -26.31
CA GLY A 374 8.39 -0.95 -26.02
C GLY A 374 9.41 0.16 -26.28
N VAL A 375 8.99 1.25 -26.89
CA VAL A 375 9.86 2.37 -27.31
C VAL A 375 10.70 2.89 -26.15
N PHE A 376 10.08 3.06 -24.99
CA PHE A 376 10.75 3.53 -23.77
C PHE A 376 11.18 2.39 -22.82
N ALA A 377 11.18 1.16 -23.28
CA ALA A 377 11.61 0.03 -22.46
C ALA A 377 13.04 0.25 -21.95
N ASP A 378 13.29 -0.12 -20.69
CA ASP A 378 14.58 0.02 -19.99
C ASP A 378 15.10 1.46 -19.82
N CYS A 379 14.25 2.47 -20.00
CA CYS A 379 14.58 3.86 -19.65
C CYS A 379 14.51 4.04 -18.13
N THR A 380 15.49 3.49 -17.41
CA THR A 380 15.48 3.39 -15.94
C THR A 380 15.55 4.75 -15.23
N LEU A 381 15.98 5.81 -15.89
CA LEU A 381 16.02 7.18 -15.36
C LEU A 381 14.77 8.01 -15.72
N LEU A 382 13.85 7.47 -16.51
CA LEU A 382 12.62 8.17 -16.90
C LEU A 382 11.73 8.40 -15.69
N GLU A 383 11.45 9.66 -15.35
CA GLU A 383 10.66 10.07 -14.19
C GLU A 383 9.24 10.48 -14.56
N GLU A 384 9.02 11.05 -15.74
CA GLU A 384 7.73 11.55 -16.21
C GLU A 384 7.53 11.27 -17.70
N ALA A 385 6.33 10.79 -18.06
CA ALA A 385 5.91 10.65 -19.45
C ALA A 385 4.55 11.32 -19.67
N ASP A 386 4.49 12.27 -20.62
CA ASP A 386 3.27 12.98 -20.99
C ASP A 386 2.91 12.66 -22.45
N LEU A 387 1.90 11.80 -22.61
CA LEU A 387 1.30 11.41 -23.88
C LEU A 387 -0.10 12.03 -24.07
N SER A 388 -0.51 12.95 -23.19
CA SER A 388 -1.88 13.45 -23.10
C SER A 388 -2.36 14.22 -24.31
N GLN A 389 -1.41 14.72 -25.12
CA GLN A 389 -1.70 15.50 -26.33
C GLN A 389 -1.55 14.67 -27.61
N THR A 390 -1.43 13.35 -27.48
CA THR A 390 -1.39 12.45 -28.64
C THR A 390 -2.79 11.91 -28.95
N GLY A 391 -3.03 11.54 -30.19
CA GLY A 391 -4.25 10.84 -30.61
C GLY A 391 -4.21 9.31 -30.40
N ILE A 392 -3.29 8.79 -29.58
CA ILE A 392 -3.08 7.37 -29.37
C ILE A 392 -4.35 6.69 -28.92
N THR A 393 -4.79 5.65 -29.64
CA THR A 393 -5.96 4.85 -29.30
C THR A 393 -5.57 3.50 -28.66
N VAL A 394 -4.37 3.00 -28.97
CA VAL A 394 -3.87 1.69 -28.52
C VAL A 394 -2.44 1.81 -28.05
N ILE A 395 -2.13 1.27 -26.87
CA ILE A 395 -0.78 1.02 -26.38
C ILE A 395 -0.60 -0.49 -26.29
N GLU A 396 0.05 -1.05 -27.30
CA GLU A 396 0.41 -2.47 -27.30
C GLU A 396 1.74 -2.66 -26.57
N SER A 397 1.83 -3.74 -25.86
CA SER A 397 2.93 -4.30 -25.06
C SER A 397 4.17 -3.43 -24.75
N ARG A 398 4.45 -3.28 -23.44
CA ARG A 398 5.76 -2.95 -22.88
C ARG A 398 6.31 -1.55 -23.18
N LEU A 399 5.43 -0.56 -23.51
CA LEU A 399 5.88 0.79 -23.86
C LEU A 399 6.87 1.38 -22.85
N PHE A 400 6.63 1.15 -21.55
CA PHE A 400 7.47 1.62 -20.44
C PHE A 400 8.03 0.45 -19.60
N LEU A 401 8.22 -0.73 -20.20
CA LEU A 401 8.82 -1.87 -19.51
C LEU A 401 10.09 -1.46 -18.75
N ASN A 402 10.21 -1.81 -17.47
CA ASN A 402 11.38 -1.55 -16.62
C ASN A 402 11.76 -0.05 -16.48
N CYS A 403 10.84 0.88 -16.71
CA CYS A 403 11.06 2.29 -16.38
C CYS A 403 10.99 2.50 -14.86
N THR A 404 12.01 2.04 -14.16
CA THR A 404 12.00 1.90 -12.69
C THR A 404 11.92 3.23 -11.93
N SER A 405 12.27 4.36 -12.54
CA SER A 405 12.15 5.70 -11.97
C SER A 405 10.85 6.43 -12.35
N LEU A 406 10.00 5.85 -13.23
CA LEU A 406 8.78 6.50 -13.71
C LEU A 406 7.79 6.70 -12.55
N LYS A 407 7.48 7.96 -12.24
CA LYS A 407 6.59 8.37 -11.15
C LYS A 407 5.21 8.76 -11.64
N THR A 408 5.16 9.43 -12.80
CA THR A 408 3.93 9.98 -13.35
C THR A 408 3.82 9.72 -14.84
N VAL A 409 2.61 9.36 -15.26
CA VAL A 409 2.26 9.23 -16.67
C VAL A 409 0.94 9.96 -16.93
N LYS A 410 0.89 10.69 -18.06
CA LYS A 410 -0.35 11.29 -18.56
C LYS A 410 -0.70 10.62 -19.87
N LEU A 411 -1.87 10.06 -19.94
CA LEU A 411 -2.37 9.31 -21.09
C LEU A 411 -3.44 10.11 -21.85
N PRO A 412 -3.56 9.91 -23.16
CA PRO A 412 -4.57 10.60 -23.97
C PRO A 412 -5.98 10.06 -23.70
N LYS A 413 -6.99 10.89 -23.88
CA LYS A 413 -8.39 10.51 -23.71
C LYS A 413 -8.90 9.57 -24.80
N THR A 414 -8.22 9.55 -25.94
CA THR A 414 -8.51 8.68 -27.08
C THR A 414 -8.16 7.22 -26.84
N LEU A 415 -7.38 6.92 -25.80
CA LEU A 415 -6.89 5.58 -25.49
C LEU A 415 -8.04 4.62 -25.17
N THR A 416 -8.16 3.55 -25.95
CA THR A 416 -9.19 2.52 -25.81
C THR A 416 -8.63 1.16 -25.39
N MET A 417 -7.31 0.95 -25.57
CA MET A 417 -6.66 -0.33 -25.32
C MET A 417 -5.25 -0.12 -24.74
N ILE A 418 -4.90 -0.91 -23.73
CA ILE A 418 -3.57 -0.88 -23.11
C ILE A 418 -3.19 -2.26 -22.56
N TYR A 419 -2.04 -2.79 -22.98
CA TYR A 419 -1.54 -4.09 -22.54
C TYR A 419 -0.10 -3.99 -22.04
N GLY A 420 0.22 -4.58 -20.87
CA GLY A 420 1.58 -4.72 -20.35
C GLY A 420 2.44 -3.45 -20.34
N ALA A 421 1.83 -2.27 -20.45
CA ALA A 421 2.54 -1.04 -20.78
C ALA A 421 3.54 -0.59 -19.71
N PHE A 422 3.24 -0.85 -18.43
CA PHE A 422 4.00 -0.37 -17.27
C PHE A 422 4.63 -1.51 -16.46
N GLU A 423 4.90 -2.64 -17.09
CA GLU A 423 5.53 -3.76 -16.40
C GLU A 423 6.84 -3.31 -15.74
N ASN A 424 6.98 -3.57 -14.42
CA ASN A 424 8.14 -3.20 -13.58
C ASN A 424 8.41 -1.68 -13.45
N CYS A 425 7.43 -0.81 -13.62
CA CYS A 425 7.56 0.61 -13.26
C CYS A 425 7.50 0.78 -11.73
N THR A 426 8.57 0.42 -11.04
CA THR A 426 8.60 0.26 -9.58
C THR A 426 8.42 1.55 -8.79
N SER A 427 8.58 2.73 -9.40
CA SER A 427 8.35 4.04 -8.79
C SER A 427 7.02 4.69 -9.16
N LEU A 428 6.19 4.05 -9.99
CA LEU A 428 4.92 4.60 -10.44
C LEU A 428 3.90 4.59 -9.30
N GLU A 429 3.54 5.78 -8.79
CA GLU A 429 2.67 5.93 -7.62
C GLU A 429 1.19 6.01 -7.98
N LYS A 430 0.84 6.70 -9.07
CA LYS A 430 -0.54 7.01 -9.42
C LYS A 430 -0.75 7.01 -10.94
N VAL A 431 -1.88 6.44 -11.36
CA VAL A 431 -2.32 6.47 -12.76
C VAL A 431 -3.80 6.84 -12.82
N ASP A 432 -4.14 7.74 -13.72
CA ASP A 432 -5.53 8.17 -13.97
C ASP A 432 -5.98 7.74 -15.37
N LEU A 433 -6.81 6.68 -15.43
CA LEU A 433 -7.44 6.18 -16.65
C LEU A 433 -8.91 6.62 -16.78
N SER A 434 -9.41 7.42 -15.84
CA SER A 434 -10.84 7.70 -15.71
C SER A 434 -11.45 8.43 -16.91
N GLN A 435 -10.64 9.07 -17.74
CA GLN A 435 -11.08 9.81 -18.93
C GLN A 435 -10.81 9.04 -20.23
N THR A 436 -10.28 7.85 -20.18
CA THR A 436 -9.98 7.00 -21.35
C THR A 436 -11.18 6.14 -21.73
N GLY A 437 -11.15 5.60 -22.94
CA GLY A 437 -12.14 4.64 -23.43
C GLY A 437 -11.80 3.17 -23.13
N ILE A 438 -10.83 2.89 -22.25
CA ILE A 438 -10.35 1.54 -21.95
C ILE A 438 -11.47 0.70 -21.34
N THR A 439 -11.69 -0.47 -21.91
CA THR A 439 -12.68 -1.45 -21.42
C THR A 439 -12.08 -2.65 -20.75
N GLU A 440 -10.80 -2.95 -20.99
CA GLU A 440 -10.08 -4.09 -20.43
C GLU A 440 -8.63 -3.73 -20.11
N LEU A 441 -8.07 -4.32 -19.05
CA LEU A 441 -6.66 -4.23 -18.68
C LEU A 441 -6.08 -5.64 -18.59
N GLU A 442 -4.86 -5.85 -19.10
CA GLU A 442 -4.16 -7.14 -18.99
C GLU A 442 -2.66 -6.89 -18.82
N GLY A 443 -2.05 -7.45 -17.76
CA GLY A 443 -0.62 -7.29 -17.46
C GLY A 443 -0.13 -5.86 -17.25
N THR A 444 -1.01 -4.88 -17.26
CA THR A 444 -0.68 -3.46 -17.48
C THR A 444 0.25 -2.87 -16.43
N PHE A 445 0.09 -3.25 -15.16
CA PHE A 445 0.84 -2.72 -14.02
C PHE A 445 1.61 -3.81 -13.27
N GLU A 446 1.96 -4.91 -13.92
CA GLU A 446 2.72 -5.98 -13.28
C GLU A 446 4.05 -5.42 -12.73
N GLY A 447 4.35 -5.70 -11.47
CA GLY A 447 5.58 -5.24 -10.79
C GLY A 447 5.62 -3.76 -10.38
N CYS A 448 4.54 -2.98 -10.56
CA CYS A 448 4.47 -1.59 -10.11
C CYS A 448 4.37 -1.50 -8.57
N SER A 449 5.48 -1.76 -7.89
CA SER A 449 5.49 -1.93 -6.42
C SER A 449 5.14 -0.67 -5.62
N ALA A 450 5.37 0.52 -6.16
CA ALA A 450 5.01 1.80 -5.54
C ALA A 450 3.57 2.25 -5.82
N LEU A 451 2.82 1.53 -6.68
CA LEU A 451 1.50 1.98 -7.13
C LEU A 451 0.50 2.01 -5.97
N GLU A 452 0.10 3.21 -5.57
CA GLU A 452 -0.86 3.46 -4.50
C GLU A 452 -2.29 3.57 -4.99
N THR A 453 -2.48 4.18 -6.16
CA THR A 453 -3.82 4.53 -6.66
C THR A 453 -3.90 4.44 -8.18
N VAL A 454 -4.93 3.72 -8.65
CA VAL A 454 -5.35 3.74 -10.05
C VAL A 454 -6.80 4.21 -10.12
N LYS A 455 -7.09 5.22 -10.94
CA LYS A 455 -8.46 5.60 -11.27
C LYS A 455 -8.86 4.91 -12.56
N LEU A 456 -9.85 4.05 -12.48
CA LEU A 456 -10.36 3.29 -13.61
C LEU A 456 -11.51 4.03 -14.30
N PRO A 457 -11.71 3.82 -15.60
CA PRO A 457 -12.89 4.33 -16.29
C PRO A 457 -14.16 3.55 -15.86
N GLU A 458 -15.32 4.21 -15.88
CA GLU A 458 -16.58 3.58 -15.44
C GLU A 458 -17.03 2.46 -16.37
N ASN A 459 -16.64 2.52 -17.65
CA ASN A 459 -16.99 1.52 -18.68
C ASN A 459 -16.08 0.29 -18.71
N ILE A 460 -15.08 0.18 -17.81
CA ILE A 460 -14.20 -1.01 -17.77
C ILE A 460 -15.01 -2.26 -17.42
N THR A 461 -14.83 -3.32 -18.20
CA THR A 461 -15.56 -4.59 -18.10
C THR A 461 -14.72 -5.75 -17.61
N LYS A 462 -13.38 -5.65 -17.74
CA LYS A 462 -12.45 -6.72 -17.37
C LYS A 462 -11.18 -6.19 -16.72
N ILE A 463 -10.79 -6.81 -15.60
CA ILE A 463 -9.42 -6.76 -15.06
C ILE A 463 -8.78 -8.10 -15.40
N GLY A 464 -7.97 -8.14 -16.44
CA GLY A 464 -7.41 -9.36 -17.01
C GLY A 464 -6.26 -9.94 -16.21
N PHE A 465 -5.59 -10.92 -16.82
CA PHE A 465 -4.50 -11.67 -16.21
C PHE A 465 -3.36 -10.73 -15.77
N GLY A 466 -2.84 -10.93 -14.56
CA GLY A 466 -1.63 -10.28 -14.06
C GLY A 466 -1.68 -8.76 -13.91
N THR A 467 -2.82 -8.10 -14.15
CA THR A 467 -2.92 -6.63 -14.29
C THR A 467 -2.23 -5.84 -13.19
N PHE A 468 -2.37 -6.24 -11.93
CA PHE A 468 -1.76 -5.60 -10.75
C PHE A 468 -0.85 -6.54 -9.97
N THR A 469 -0.34 -7.60 -10.60
CA THR A 469 0.57 -8.53 -9.93
C THR A 469 1.75 -7.76 -9.32
N GLY A 470 2.03 -7.95 -8.02
CA GLY A 470 3.16 -7.31 -7.35
C GLY A 470 2.97 -5.83 -6.96
N CYS A 471 1.80 -5.22 -7.16
CA CYS A 471 1.50 -3.85 -6.72
C CYS A 471 1.41 -3.78 -5.19
N SER A 472 2.56 -3.85 -4.52
CA SER A 472 2.64 -4.03 -3.06
C SER A 472 2.21 -2.81 -2.25
N SER A 473 2.20 -1.61 -2.82
CA SER A 473 1.73 -0.37 -2.18
C SER A 473 0.25 -0.09 -2.37
N LEU A 474 -0.44 -0.87 -3.22
CA LEU A 474 -1.87 -0.70 -3.48
C LEU A 474 -2.70 -1.10 -2.26
N GLU A 475 -3.19 -0.13 -1.49
CA GLU A 475 -3.95 -0.39 -0.26
C GLU A 475 -5.44 -0.66 -0.47
N LYS A 476 -6.03 -0.08 -1.51
CA LYS A 476 -7.47 -0.11 -1.76
C LYS A 476 -7.77 -0.18 -3.25
N MET A 477 -8.74 -1.01 -3.61
CA MET A 477 -9.30 -1.05 -4.96
C MET A 477 -10.83 -0.90 -4.89
N ASP A 478 -11.34 0.14 -5.52
CA ASP A 478 -12.79 0.38 -5.59
C ASP A 478 -13.30 0.16 -7.02
N LEU A 479 -13.90 -1.00 -7.26
CA LEU A 479 -14.52 -1.38 -8.53
C LEU A 479 -16.05 -1.17 -8.51
N SER A 480 -16.62 -0.62 -7.43
CA SER A 480 -18.05 -0.60 -7.20
C SER A 480 -18.86 0.19 -8.22
N GLN A 481 -18.23 1.13 -8.92
CA GLN A 481 -18.85 1.96 -9.97
C GLN A 481 -18.51 1.51 -11.39
N THR A 482 -17.74 0.43 -11.54
CA THR A 482 -17.35 -0.11 -12.84
C THR A 482 -18.31 -1.18 -13.35
N LEU A 483 -18.15 -1.55 -14.61
CA LEU A 483 -18.90 -2.64 -15.25
C LEU A 483 -18.14 -3.97 -15.23
N VAL A 484 -17.10 -4.11 -14.42
CA VAL A 484 -16.26 -5.31 -14.37
C VAL A 484 -17.10 -6.56 -14.11
N THR A 485 -16.99 -7.50 -15.03
CA THR A 485 -17.66 -8.82 -14.98
C THR A 485 -16.74 -9.94 -14.58
N GLU A 486 -15.42 -9.75 -14.76
CA GLU A 486 -14.38 -10.75 -14.53
C GLU A 486 -13.13 -10.13 -13.91
N ILE A 487 -12.58 -10.80 -12.90
CA ILE A 487 -11.23 -10.56 -12.38
C ILE A 487 -10.39 -11.77 -12.75
N GLY A 488 -9.46 -11.57 -13.67
CA GLY A 488 -8.66 -12.62 -14.27
C GLY A 488 -7.62 -13.25 -13.35
N GLY A 489 -6.99 -14.30 -13.85
CA GLY A 489 -5.98 -15.03 -13.11
C GLY A 489 -4.83 -14.14 -12.66
N SER A 490 -4.37 -14.29 -11.42
CA SER A 490 -3.28 -13.51 -10.82
C SER A 490 -3.46 -11.98 -10.85
N ALA A 491 -4.63 -11.44 -11.19
CA ALA A 491 -4.85 -10.01 -11.42
C ALA A 491 -4.38 -9.11 -10.26
N PHE A 492 -4.46 -9.54 -9.03
CA PHE A 492 -3.97 -8.87 -7.82
C PHE A 492 -3.00 -9.75 -7.01
N SER A 493 -2.36 -10.72 -7.66
CA SER A 493 -1.40 -11.58 -6.97
C SER A 493 -0.27 -10.75 -6.35
N ALA A 494 0.20 -11.12 -5.16
CA ALA A 494 1.26 -10.43 -4.43
C ALA A 494 1.00 -8.93 -4.11
N CYS A 495 -0.24 -8.44 -4.23
CA CYS A 495 -0.63 -7.12 -3.73
C CYS A 495 -0.63 -7.12 -2.19
N SER A 496 0.56 -7.20 -1.60
CA SER A 496 0.72 -7.39 -0.15
C SER A 496 0.17 -6.23 0.69
N GLY A 497 0.10 -5.02 0.13
CA GLY A 497 -0.49 -3.83 0.75
C GLY A 497 -2.01 -3.80 0.77
N LEU A 498 -2.68 -4.57 -0.09
CA LEU A 498 -4.11 -4.48 -0.34
C LEU A 498 -4.93 -4.87 0.90
N LYS A 499 -5.68 -3.91 1.44
CA LYS A 499 -6.51 -4.04 2.65
C LYS A 499 -7.97 -4.24 2.34
N THR A 500 -8.47 -3.58 1.29
CA THR A 500 -9.90 -3.59 0.94
C THR A 500 -10.11 -3.57 -0.57
N VAL A 501 -11.06 -4.37 -1.03
CA VAL A 501 -11.59 -4.35 -2.39
C VAL A 501 -13.10 -4.15 -2.32
N LYS A 502 -13.64 -3.23 -3.11
CA LYS A 502 -15.07 -3.09 -3.33
C LYS A 502 -15.41 -3.64 -4.71
N PHE A 503 -16.24 -4.64 -4.74
CA PHE A 503 -16.63 -5.34 -5.96
C PHE A 503 -17.87 -4.72 -6.61
N PRO A 504 -17.98 -4.69 -7.96
CA PRO A 504 -19.15 -4.23 -8.66
C PRO A 504 -20.26 -5.31 -8.62
N LYS A 505 -21.49 -4.88 -8.83
CA LYS A 505 -22.64 -5.80 -8.90
C LYS A 505 -22.60 -6.71 -10.12
N THR A 506 -21.91 -6.30 -11.16
CA THR A 506 -21.74 -6.99 -12.44
C THR A 506 -20.80 -8.17 -12.38
N LEU A 507 -19.92 -8.24 -11.35
CA LEU A 507 -18.89 -9.26 -11.24
C LEU A 507 -19.49 -10.67 -11.22
N THR A 508 -19.07 -11.51 -12.18
CA THR A 508 -19.53 -12.88 -12.35
C THR A 508 -18.47 -13.95 -12.08
N ALA A 509 -17.18 -13.61 -12.26
CA ALA A 509 -16.08 -14.54 -12.07
C ALA A 509 -14.88 -13.90 -11.36
N ILE A 510 -14.22 -14.65 -10.51
CA ILE A 510 -12.92 -14.36 -9.91
C ILE A 510 -12.05 -15.58 -10.21
N ASP A 511 -11.03 -15.41 -11.03
CA ASP A 511 -10.24 -16.53 -11.53
C ASP A 511 -9.17 -17.02 -10.55
N SER A 512 -8.44 -18.06 -10.97
CA SER A 512 -7.41 -18.70 -10.18
C SER A 512 -6.29 -17.72 -9.81
N TYR A 513 -5.85 -17.77 -8.55
CA TYR A 513 -4.77 -16.93 -8.01
C TYR A 513 -5.04 -15.42 -7.99
N ALA A 514 -6.25 -14.97 -8.32
CA ALA A 514 -6.57 -13.56 -8.52
C ALA A 514 -6.12 -12.64 -7.36
N PHE A 515 -6.18 -13.09 -6.12
CA PHE A 515 -5.73 -12.38 -4.92
C PHE A 515 -4.72 -13.21 -4.10
N LEU A 516 -3.92 -14.05 -4.79
CA LEU A 516 -2.89 -14.84 -4.16
C LEU A 516 -1.93 -13.92 -3.38
N SER A 517 -1.55 -14.29 -2.15
CA SER A 517 -0.59 -13.57 -1.31
C SER A 517 -0.95 -12.10 -1.00
N CYS A 518 -2.22 -11.70 -1.09
CA CYS A 518 -2.71 -10.42 -0.59
C CYS A 518 -2.74 -10.40 0.95
N LYS A 519 -1.58 -10.29 1.60
CA LYS A 519 -1.39 -10.51 3.05
C LYS A 519 -2.26 -9.63 3.94
N ASN A 520 -2.50 -8.38 3.54
CA ASN A 520 -3.27 -7.40 4.32
C ASN A 520 -4.77 -7.40 4.03
N LEU A 521 -5.25 -8.15 3.04
CA LEU A 521 -6.67 -8.32 2.79
C LEU A 521 -7.28 -9.28 3.81
N THR A 522 -7.60 -8.81 5.01
CA THR A 522 -7.99 -9.61 6.17
C THR A 522 -9.42 -9.30 6.62
N GLY A 523 -9.98 -10.17 7.47
CA GLY A 523 -11.26 -9.95 8.13
C GLY A 523 -12.44 -10.50 7.37
N GLU A 524 -13.15 -9.70 6.59
CA GLU A 524 -14.38 -10.07 5.88
C GLU A 524 -14.26 -9.84 4.38
N LEU A 525 -14.58 -10.86 3.59
CA LEU A 525 -14.79 -10.78 2.16
C LEU A 525 -16.30 -10.75 1.88
N ASP A 526 -16.77 -9.68 1.24
CA ASP A 526 -18.20 -9.55 0.93
C ASP A 526 -18.48 -9.55 -0.59
N LEU A 527 -18.99 -10.68 -1.07
CA LEU A 527 -19.45 -10.88 -2.44
C LEU A 527 -20.99 -10.94 -2.51
N SER A 528 -21.70 -10.65 -1.42
CA SER A 528 -23.17 -10.87 -1.31
C SER A 528 -23.99 -10.02 -2.27
N GLN A 529 -23.45 -8.88 -2.73
CA GLN A 529 -24.11 -7.98 -3.67
C GLN A 529 -23.67 -8.17 -5.13
N THR A 530 -22.74 -9.09 -5.37
CA THR A 530 -22.23 -9.42 -6.71
C THR A 530 -23.04 -10.51 -7.39
N ALA A 531 -22.79 -10.74 -8.68
CA ALA A 531 -23.32 -11.84 -9.47
C ALA A 531 -22.33 -13.01 -9.61
N VAL A 532 -21.31 -13.11 -8.76
CA VAL A 532 -20.24 -14.12 -8.84
C VAL A 532 -20.81 -15.52 -8.86
N LYS A 533 -20.44 -16.27 -9.90
CA LYS A 533 -20.77 -17.68 -10.12
C LYS A 533 -19.59 -18.60 -9.81
N THR A 534 -18.39 -18.16 -10.14
CA THR A 534 -17.18 -18.97 -10.04
C THR A 534 -16.08 -18.24 -9.26
N ILE A 535 -15.36 -18.97 -8.44
CA ILE A 535 -14.15 -18.53 -7.75
C ILE A 535 -13.09 -19.60 -8.05
N GLY A 536 -11.97 -19.19 -8.64
CA GLY A 536 -10.91 -20.09 -9.10
C GLY A 536 -10.07 -20.70 -7.99
N ILE A 537 -9.11 -21.54 -8.39
CA ILE A 537 -8.17 -22.21 -7.50
C ILE A 537 -7.30 -21.18 -6.82
N CYS A 538 -7.06 -21.32 -5.50
CA CYS A 538 -6.20 -20.44 -4.73
C CYS A 538 -6.52 -18.94 -4.87
N ALA A 539 -7.72 -18.57 -5.30
CA ALA A 539 -8.08 -17.18 -5.64
C ALA A 539 -7.81 -16.19 -4.50
N PHE A 540 -7.94 -16.61 -3.24
CA PHE A 540 -7.63 -15.82 -2.04
C PHE A 540 -6.65 -16.54 -1.12
N TYR A 541 -5.77 -17.37 -1.67
CA TYR A 541 -4.74 -18.06 -0.90
C TYR A 541 -3.68 -17.09 -0.35
N LYS A 542 -3.22 -17.27 0.89
CA LYS A 542 -2.35 -16.32 1.58
C LYS A 542 -1.22 -16.96 2.35
N ASP A 543 -0.07 -16.30 2.36
CA ASP A 543 1.08 -16.64 3.22
C ASP A 543 0.95 -16.08 4.65
N GLY A 544 -0.03 -15.20 4.88
CA GLY A 544 -0.34 -14.57 6.17
C GLY A 544 -1.63 -13.77 6.07
N GLY A 545 -2.23 -13.41 7.22
CA GLY A 545 -3.52 -12.75 7.26
C GLY A 545 -4.66 -13.68 6.82
N VAL A 546 -5.81 -13.65 7.46
CA VAL A 546 -6.85 -14.64 7.21
C VAL A 546 -8.21 -14.01 7.04
N LEU A 547 -8.99 -14.55 6.10
CA LEU A 547 -10.41 -14.24 5.95
C LEU A 547 -11.22 -15.08 6.95
N GLY A 548 -11.69 -14.44 8.03
CA GLY A 548 -12.53 -15.10 9.03
C GLY A 548 -14.00 -15.17 8.67
N LYS A 549 -14.45 -14.32 7.73
CA LYS A 549 -15.82 -14.23 7.26
C LYS A 549 -15.87 -14.08 5.76
N ILE A 550 -16.69 -14.88 5.10
CA ILE A 550 -16.88 -14.88 3.66
C ILE A 550 -18.36 -14.82 3.38
N ARG A 551 -18.83 -13.73 2.77
CA ARG A 551 -20.20 -13.60 2.26
C ARG A 551 -20.22 -13.95 0.79
N LEU A 552 -20.78 -15.10 0.46
CA LEU A 552 -20.85 -15.53 -0.93
C LEU A 552 -22.05 -14.87 -1.63
N SER A 553 -21.89 -14.68 -2.94
CA SER A 553 -22.98 -14.35 -3.86
C SER A 553 -24.09 -15.39 -3.79
N LYS A 554 -25.31 -14.99 -4.11
CA LYS A 554 -26.45 -15.93 -4.24
C LYS A 554 -26.36 -16.78 -5.50
N THR A 555 -25.57 -16.38 -6.47
CA THR A 555 -25.37 -17.00 -7.78
C THR A 555 -24.19 -17.97 -7.82
N ILE A 556 -23.43 -18.09 -6.73
CA ILE A 556 -22.24 -18.96 -6.67
C ILE A 556 -22.60 -20.43 -7.02
N THR A 557 -21.85 -21.00 -7.95
CA THR A 557 -22.01 -22.40 -8.40
C THR A 557 -20.76 -23.22 -8.14
N GLU A 558 -19.58 -22.57 -8.18
CA GLU A 558 -18.30 -23.27 -8.08
C GLU A 558 -17.28 -22.47 -7.26
N ILE A 559 -16.50 -23.18 -6.44
CA ILE A 559 -15.39 -22.64 -5.67
C ILE A 559 -14.22 -23.61 -5.81
N GLY A 560 -13.13 -23.13 -6.35
CA GLY A 560 -11.92 -23.89 -6.61
C GLY A 560 -11.23 -24.43 -5.36
N SER A 561 -10.33 -25.37 -5.55
CA SER A 561 -9.52 -25.91 -4.47
C SER A 561 -8.68 -24.82 -3.81
N GLU A 562 -8.58 -24.86 -2.49
CA GLU A 562 -7.79 -23.94 -1.66
C GLU A 562 -8.09 -22.45 -1.88
N ALA A 563 -9.23 -22.11 -2.48
CA ALA A 563 -9.60 -20.73 -2.80
C ALA A 563 -9.49 -19.77 -1.59
N PHE A 564 -9.74 -20.26 -0.37
CA PHE A 564 -9.70 -19.49 0.89
C PHE A 564 -8.74 -20.10 1.91
N SER A 565 -7.67 -20.72 1.46
CA SER A 565 -6.66 -21.36 2.31
C SER A 565 -5.53 -20.40 2.71
N TRP A 566 -4.65 -20.82 3.63
CA TRP A 566 -3.46 -20.06 4.06
C TRP A 566 -2.40 -20.98 4.64
N GLU A 567 -1.12 -20.56 4.64
CA GLU A 567 0.01 -21.38 5.10
C GLU A 567 0.23 -21.36 6.60
N THR A 568 0.10 -20.19 7.25
CA THR A 568 0.46 -20.02 8.66
C THR A 568 -0.43 -20.81 9.62
N THR A 569 0.09 -21.13 10.79
CA THR A 569 -0.66 -21.74 11.89
C THR A 569 -1.58 -20.75 12.59
N ASP A 570 -1.32 -19.47 12.44
CA ASP A 570 -2.09 -18.39 13.04
C ASP A 570 -3.29 -18.05 12.18
N GLY A 571 -4.48 -18.30 12.70
CA GLY A 571 -5.72 -18.04 11.99
C GLY A 571 -6.92 -18.11 12.93
N PRO A 572 -8.13 -17.85 12.42
CA PRO A 572 -9.34 -17.95 13.23
C PRO A 572 -9.60 -19.41 13.61
N GLU A 573 -10.15 -19.62 14.81
CA GLU A 573 -10.59 -20.95 15.26
C GLU A 573 -11.63 -21.58 14.31
N LYS A 574 -12.29 -20.79 13.49
CA LYS A 574 -13.28 -21.20 12.49
C LYS A 574 -13.51 -20.13 11.43
N ILE A 575 -13.88 -20.56 10.23
CA ILE A 575 -14.28 -19.71 9.12
C ILE A 575 -15.81 -19.67 9.05
N TYR A 576 -16.39 -18.48 8.91
CA TYR A 576 -17.83 -18.32 8.67
C TYR A 576 -18.08 -18.11 7.17
N VAL A 577 -18.83 -19.01 6.56
CA VAL A 577 -19.33 -18.88 5.20
C VAL A 577 -20.80 -18.48 5.25
N ILE A 578 -21.06 -17.24 4.86
CA ILE A 578 -22.41 -16.66 4.89
C ILE A 578 -23.03 -16.83 3.52
N THR A 579 -23.97 -17.73 3.43
CA THR A 579 -24.65 -18.08 2.18
C THR A 579 -26.00 -18.69 2.45
N SER A 580 -26.90 -18.63 1.46
CA SER A 580 -28.16 -19.38 1.45
C SER A 580 -28.00 -20.82 0.96
N LEU A 581 -26.83 -21.19 0.44
CA LEU A 581 -26.53 -22.54 -0.01
C LEU A 581 -26.45 -23.51 1.17
N SER A 582 -26.83 -24.77 0.89
CA SER A 582 -26.63 -25.85 1.85
C SER A 582 -25.14 -26.22 1.95
N LYS A 583 -24.72 -26.73 3.12
CA LYS A 583 -23.34 -27.05 3.42
C LYS A 583 -22.70 -28.07 2.44
N ASP A 584 -23.48 -28.98 1.91
CA ASP A 584 -23.08 -30.01 0.94
C ASP A 584 -22.66 -29.43 -0.43
N LYS A 585 -23.08 -28.19 -0.74
CA LYS A 585 -22.68 -27.45 -1.94
C LYS A 585 -21.42 -26.63 -1.78
N ILE A 586 -20.85 -26.60 -0.58
CA ILE A 586 -19.59 -25.90 -0.29
C ILE A 586 -18.46 -26.93 -0.25
N ASN A 587 -17.56 -26.87 -1.24
CA ASN A 587 -16.44 -27.79 -1.31
C ASN A 587 -15.50 -27.57 -0.08
N ALA A 588 -15.25 -28.65 0.66
CA ALA A 588 -14.36 -28.60 1.83
C ALA A 588 -12.91 -28.34 1.45
N GLU A 589 -12.49 -28.72 0.24
CA GLU A 589 -11.12 -28.49 -0.29
C GLU A 589 -10.84 -27.03 -0.63
N SER A 590 -11.90 -26.20 -0.76
CA SER A 590 -11.74 -24.75 -0.95
C SER A 590 -11.22 -24.01 0.27
N PHE A 591 -11.11 -24.68 1.42
CA PHE A 591 -10.71 -24.09 2.70
C PHE A 591 -9.54 -24.85 3.31
N LYS A 592 -8.81 -24.18 4.20
CA LYS A 592 -7.71 -24.81 4.94
C LYS A 592 -8.15 -26.05 5.67
N ARG A 593 -7.45 -27.17 5.47
CA ARG A 593 -7.67 -28.43 6.19
C ARG A 593 -7.57 -28.21 7.70
N ASN A 594 -8.45 -28.89 8.46
CA ASN A 594 -8.52 -28.86 9.92
C ASN A 594 -9.04 -27.56 10.56
N VAL A 595 -9.51 -26.58 9.78
CA VAL A 595 -10.23 -25.43 10.32
C VAL A 595 -11.74 -25.61 10.10
N PRO A 596 -12.55 -25.57 11.17
CA PRO A 596 -13.99 -25.75 11.05
C PRO A 596 -14.63 -24.67 10.19
N VAL A 597 -15.35 -25.09 9.14
CA VAL A 597 -16.15 -24.21 8.30
C VAL A 597 -17.60 -24.21 8.81
N VAL A 598 -18.10 -23.03 9.15
CA VAL A 598 -19.45 -22.81 9.65
C VAL A 598 -20.28 -22.13 8.56
N VAL A 599 -21.08 -22.91 7.85
CA VAL A 599 -22.01 -22.39 6.85
C VAL A 599 -23.28 -21.90 7.55
N CYS A 600 -23.69 -20.66 7.28
CA CYS A 600 -24.87 -20.07 7.89
C CYS A 600 -25.51 -19.00 6.97
N PRO A 601 -26.83 -18.75 7.12
CA PRO A 601 -27.52 -17.77 6.30
C PRO A 601 -27.18 -16.31 6.67
N TYR A 602 -26.82 -16.06 7.92
CA TYR A 602 -26.36 -14.76 8.41
C TYR A 602 -25.57 -14.90 9.71
N LEU A 603 -24.80 -13.86 10.03
CA LEU A 603 -24.18 -13.66 11.33
C LEU A 603 -24.94 -12.62 12.13
N TYR A 604 -24.80 -12.69 13.46
CA TYR A 604 -25.14 -11.61 14.39
C TYR A 604 -24.06 -11.52 15.45
N THR A 605 -23.98 -10.37 16.12
CA THR A 605 -22.92 -10.14 17.11
C THR A 605 -23.53 -10.08 18.50
N ILE A 606 -22.94 -10.80 19.47
CA ILE A 606 -23.25 -10.62 20.90
C ILE A 606 -22.27 -9.61 21.50
N LYS A 607 -22.81 -8.49 21.96
CA LYS A 607 -22.10 -7.51 22.76
C LYS A 607 -22.37 -7.77 24.23
N PHE A 608 -21.33 -7.74 25.06
CA PHE A 608 -21.47 -7.94 26.51
C PHE A 608 -21.38 -6.60 27.23
N ASP A 609 -22.42 -6.25 27.97
CA ASP A 609 -22.48 -5.06 28.82
C ASP A 609 -22.33 -5.43 30.29
N GLY A 610 -21.40 -4.78 30.97
CA GLY A 610 -21.14 -5.04 32.40
C GLY A 610 -22.22 -4.56 33.36
N ASN A 611 -23.25 -3.85 32.90
CA ASN A 611 -24.41 -3.37 33.67
C ASN A 611 -24.01 -2.75 35.00
N GLY A 612 -23.19 -1.68 34.94
CA GLY A 612 -22.66 -0.98 36.09
C GLY A 612 -21.47 -1.70 36.77
N ALA A 613 -20.75 -2.56 36.05
CA ALA A 613 -19.47 -3.08 36.49
C ALA A 613 -18.42 -1.98 36.61
N ALA A 614 -17.51 -2.10 37.56
CA ALA A 614 -16.45 -1.13 37.79
C ALA A 614 -15.15 -1.46 37.06
N LYS A 615 -14.98 -2.72 36.69
CA LYS A 615 -13.78 -3.23 36.02
C LYS A 615 -14.13 -4.37 35.05
N GLY A 616 -13.17 -4.64 34.11
CA GLY A 616 -13.28 -5.69 33.13
C GLY A 616 -13.72 -5.17 31.77
N LYS A 617 -13.29 -5.85 30.72
CA LYS A 617 -13.74 -5.67 29.33
C LYS A 617 -13.97 -7.06 28.74
N MET A 618 -14.93 -7.17 27.84
CA MET A 618 -15.20 -8.39 27.07
C MET A 618 -15.28 -8.02 25.60
N SER A 619 -14.69 -8.88 24.75
CA SER A 619 -14.80 -8.76 23.31
C SER A 619 -16.20 -9.15 22.86
N GLU A 620 -16.66 -8.55 21.82
CA GLU A 620 -17.85 -8.97 21.09
C GLU A 620 -17.65 -10.37 20.52
N LYS A 621 -18.73 -11.08 20.32
CA LYS A 621 -18.71 -12.45 19.82
C LYS A 621 -19.62 -12.56 18.59
N ALA A 622 -19.02 -12.90 17.44
CA ALA A 622 -19.78 -13.27 16.26
C ALA A 622 -20.48 -14.64 16.46
N CYS A 623 -21.70 -14.74 16.05
CA CYS A 623 -22.55 -15.93 16.18
C CYS A 623 -23.23 -16.25 14.86
N ALA A 624 -23.18 -17.52 14.46
CA ALA A 624 -23.81 -18.00 13.24
C ALA A 624 -25.28 -18.39 13.47
N ALA A 625 -26.15 -17.91 12.59
CA ALA A 625 -27.55 -18.33 12.62
C ALA A 625 -27.69 -19.86 12.39
N GLY A 626 -28.55 -20.46 13.15
CA GLY A 626 -28.76 -21.92 13.13
C GLY A 626 -27.79 -22.71 14.00
N GLN A 627 -26.70 -22.13 14.47
CA GLN A 627 -25.72 -22.80 15.32
C GLN A 627 -25.96 -22.53 16.81
N LYS A 628 -25.54 -23.49 17.66
CA LYS A 628 -25.50 -23.31 19.11
C LYS A 628 -24.16 -22.70 19.50
N GLU A 629 -24.17 -21.51 20.06
CA GLU A 629 -22.99 -20.78 20.49
C GLU A 629 -22.91 -20.67 22.01
N LYS A 630 -21.77 -21.04 22.58
CA LYS A 630 -21.53 -20.92 24.02
C LYS A 630 -21.20 -19.48 24.38
N LEU A 631 -21.90 -18.92 25.36
CA LEU A 631 -21.60 -17.58 25.88
C LEU A 631 -20.23 -17.52 26.51
N SER A 632 -19.53 -16.39 26.29
CA SER A 632 -18.21 -16.16 26.87
C SER A 632 -18.29 -16.03 28.39
N LYS A 633 -17.30 -16.57 29.10
CA LYS A 633 -17.15 -16.44 30.54
C LYS A 633 -17.05 -14.96 30.91
N ASN A 634 -17.79 -14.57 31.98
CA ASN A 634 -17.78 -13.19 32.44
C ASN A 634 -16.39 -12.72 32.90
N LYS A 635 -15.96 -11.56 32.40
CA LYS A 635 -14.72 -10.86 32.81
C LYS A 635 -14.99 -9.55 33.55
N PHE A 636 -16.25 -9.16 33.71
CA PHE A 636 -16.61 -7.95 34.43
C PHE A 636 -16.59 -8.17 35.95
N GLU A 637 -16.27 -7.12 36.69
CA GLU A 637 -16.25 -7.10 38.14
C GLU A 637 -17.11 -5.95 38.68
N LYS A 638 -18.02 -6.28 39.60
CA LYS A 638 -18.82 -5.30 40.34
C LYS A 638 -18.59 -5.46 41.83
N LYS A 639 -18.03 -4.40 42.45
CA LYS A 639 -17.66 -4.43 43.86
C LYS A 639 -18.85 -4.75 44.76
N GLY A 640 -18.76 -5.82 45.50
CA GLY A 640 -19.80 -6.24 46.43
C GLY A 640 -20.91 -7.10 45.83
N TYR A 641 -20.74 -7.52 44.58
CA TYR A 641 -21.69 -8.40 43.91
C TYR A 641 -20.94 -9.62 43.35
N THR A 642 -21.69 -10.66 43.12
CA THR A 642 -21.28 -11.84 42.33
C THR A 642 -22.09 -11.82 41.03
N PHE A 643 -21.42 -12.26 39.96
CA PHE A 643 -22.11 -12.43 38.67
C PHE A 643 -23.19 -13.50 38.79
N ALA A 644 -24.37 -13.25 38.26
CA ALA A 644 -25.53 -14.14 38.34
C ALA A 644 -25.88 -14.76 36.98
N GLY A 645 -25.50 -14.14 35.88
CA GLY A 645 -25.81 -14.53 34.51
C GLY A 645 -25.98 -13.31 33.61
N TRP A 646 -26.40 -13.56 32.40
CA TRP A 646 -26.67 -12.57 31.36
C TRP A 646 -28.16 -12.36 31.17
N ASN A 647 -28.59 -11.19 30.72
CA ASN A 647 -29.98 -10.93 30.37
C ASN A 647 -30.06 -10.02 29.14
N THR A 648 -31.10 -10.18 28.32
CA THR A 648 -31.31 -9.33 27.12
C THR A 648 -31.75 -7.89 27.49
N GLN A 649 -32.08 -7.64 28.76
CA GLN A 649 -32.46 -6.31 29.27
C GLN A 649 -31.63 -5.95 30.50
N PRO A 650 -31.24 -4.68 30.70
CA PRO A 650 -30.40 -4.26 31.80
C PRO A 650 -31.08 -4.40 33.15
N ASP A 651 -32.41 -4.31 33.19
CA ASP A 651 -33.24 -4.44 34.41
C ASP A 651 -33.53 -5.90 34.81
N GLY A 652 -33.06 -6.86 34.00
CA GLY A 652 -33.24 -8.29 34.23
C GLY A 652 -34.58 -8.87 33.87
N LYS A 653 -35.49 -8.12 33.23
CA LYS A 653 -36.83 -8.57 32.85
C LYS A 653 -36.87 -9.32 31.51
N GLY A 654 -35.81 -9.22 30.72
CA GLY A 654 -35.68 -9.97 29.46
C GLY A 654 -35.32 -11.43 29.66
N THR A 655 -34.87 -12.08 28.60
CA THR A 655 -34.46 -13.50 28.65
C THR A 655 -33.15 -13.63 29.41
N PHE A 656 -33.16 -14.52 30.42
CA PHE A 656 -31.99 -14.80 31.26
C PHE A 656 -31.20 -16.00 30.74
N TYR A 657 -29.87 -15.88 30.77
CA TYR A 657 -28.92 -16.92 30.42
C TYR A 657 -27.89 -17.09 31.54
N GLU A 658 -27.65 -18.34 31.90
CA GLU A 658 -26.57 -18.65 32.86
C GLU A 658 -25.19 -18.40 32.26
N GLU A 659 -24.17 -18.31 33.12
CA GLU A 659 -22.78 -18.24 32.67
C GLU A 659 -22.44 -19.49 31.86
N ASN A 660 -21.81 -19.31 30.66
CA ASN A 660 -21.47 -20.36 29.72
C ASN A 660 -22.68 -21.10 29.10
N ALA A 661 -23.88 -20.55 29.17
CA ALA A 661 -25.04 -21.11 28.48
C ALA A 661 -24.83 -21.19 26.97
N TYR A 662 -25.47 -22.15 26.34
CA TYR A 662 -25.56 -22.19 24.87
C TYR A 662 -26.75 -21.39 24.40
N VAL A 663 -26.53 -20.51 23.44
CA VAL A 663 -27.57 -19.70 22.79
C VAL A 663 -27.66 -20.04 21.32
N LYS A 664 -28.85 -19.84 20.74
CA LYS A 664 -29.09 -20.08 19.31
C LYS A 664 -30.09 -19.04 18.82
N ASN A 665 -29.78 -18.33 17.72
CA ASN A 665 -30.70 -17.39 17.04
C ASN A 665 -31.27 -16.33 17.99
N LEU A 666 -30.41 -15.58 18.69
CA LEU A 666 -30.87 -14.48 19.57
C LEU A 666 -31.61 -13.39 18.79
N THR A 667 -31.38 -13.32 17.49
CA THR A 667 -32.10 -12.48 16.53
C THR A 667 -32.32 -13.21 15.22
N LYS A 668 -33.21 -12.69 14.38
CA LYS A 668 -33.45 -13.13 12.99
C LYS A 668 -32.88 -12.14 11.97
N LYS A 669 -32.25 -11.04 12.41
CA LYS A 669 -31.70 -10.02 11.54
C LYS A 669 -30.21 -10.25 11.34
N ALA A 670 -29.77 -10.15 10.08
CA ALA A 670 -28.35 -10.17 9.74
C ALA A 670 -27.65 -8.96 10.35
N ASP A 671 -26.42 -9.18 10.80
CA ASP A 671 -25.50 -8.18 11.35
C ASP A 671 -26.00 -7.39 12.56
N GLU A 672 -27.14 -7.83 13.16
CA GLU A 672 -27.65 -7.19 14.37
C GLU A 672 -26.71 -7.42 15.57
N VAL A 673 -26.52 -6.38 16.35
CA VAL A 673 -25.77 -6.44 17.61
C VAL A 673 -26.75 -6.65 18.76
N VAL A 674 -26.78 -7.85 19.31
CA VAL A 674 -27.59 -8.20 20.46
C VAL A 674 -26.79 -7.97 21.73
N THR A 675 -27.21 -7.01 22.56
CA THR A 675 -26.54 -6.72 23.84
C THR A 675 -27.05 -7.63 24.95
N LEU A 676 -26.14 -8.32 25.63
CA LEU A 676 -26.41 -9.08 26.84
C LEU A 676 -25.81 -8.34 28.06
N TYR A 677 -26.71 -8.03 29.00
CA TYR A 677 -26.39 -7.27 30.19
C TYR A 677 -26.08 -8.17 31.37
N ALA A 678 -24.94 -7.95 32.01
CA ALA A 678 -24.55 -8.68 33.21
C ALA A 678 -25.58 -8.49 34.32
N GLN A 679 -26.05 -9.58 34.89
CA GLN A 679 -26.92 -9.58 36.08
C GLN A 679 -26.08 -9.84 37.33
N TRP A 680 -26.38 -9.08 38.37
CA TRP A 680 -25.58 -9.06 39.58
C TRP A 680 -26.38 -9.42 40.82
N LYS A 681 -25.87 -10.38 41.62
CA LYS A 681 -26.39 -10.78 42.89
C LYS A 681 -25.52 -10.19 44.01
N ALA A 682 -26.13 -9.46 44.95
CA ALA A 682 -25.35 -8.89 46.07
C ALA A 682 -24.68 -9.98 46.88
N ALA A 683 -23.35 -9.91 46.93
CA ALA A 683 -22.54 -10.90 47.68
C ALA A 683 -22.82 -10.88 49.16
N GLN A 684 -22.87 -12.05 49.76
CA GLN A 684 -23.13 -12.18 51.22
C GLN A 684 -21.78 -12.36 51.93
N TYR A 685 -21.55 -11.48 52.91
CA TYR A 685 -20.33 -11.45 53.68
C TYR A 685 -20.58 -11.90 55.09
N GLN A 686 -19.68 -12.68 55.71
CA GLN A 686 -19.76 -13.12 57.10
C GLN A 686 -19.29 -12.04 58.06
N ILE A 687 -20.00 -11.91 59.21
CA ILE A 687 -19.59 -11.13 60.35
C ILE A 687 -19.15 -12.11 61.45
N THR A 688 -17.90 -12.04 61.78
CA THR A 688 -17.32 -12.82 62.90
C THR A 688 -17.20 -11.94 64.12
N TYR A 689 -17.84 -12.38 65.21
CA TYR A 689 -17.78 -11.71 66.50
C TYR A 689 -16.82 -12.42 67.43
N ASN A 690 -15.67 -11.85 67.71
CA ASN A 690 -14.75 -12.33 68.74
C ASN A 690 -15.13 -11.69 70.06
N LEU A 691 -15.84 -12.45 70.88
CA LEU A 691 -16.48 -11.94 72.10
C LEU A 691 -15.52 -11.91 73.31
N ASN A 692 -14.32 -12.43 73.19
CA ASN A 692 -13.35 -12.48 74.29
C ASN A 692 -13.97 -13.03 75.58
N GLY A 693 -14.72 -14.12 75.45
CA GLY A 693 -15.39 -14.79 76.59
C GLY A 693 -16.73 -14.18 76.99
N GLY A 694 -17.33 -13.31 76.17
CA GLY A 694 -18.67 -12.81 76.31
C GLY A 694 -19.72 -13.62 75.56
N LYS A 695 -20.99 -13.19 75.61
CA LYS A 695 -22.13 -13.75 74.89
C LYS A 695 -22.66 -12.65 73.92
N ASN A 696 -22.77 -13.02 72.61
CA ASN A 696 -23.22 -12.09 71.60
C ASN A 696 -24.68 -11.64 71.84
N ASN A 697 -25.02 -10.45 71.33
CA ASN A 697 -26.39 -10.00 71.34
C ASN A 697 -27.11 -10.62 70.13
N LYS A 698 -28.32 -11.14 70.33
CA LYS A 698 -29.15 -11.78 69.29
C LYS A 698 -29.54 -10.82 68.16
N LYS A 699 -29.47 -9.52 68.34
CA LYS A 699 -29.69 -8.47 67.29
C LYS A 699 -28.50 -8.27 66.37
N ASN A 700 -27.35 -8.82 66.67
CA ASN A 700 -26.16 -8.76 65.83
C ASN A 700 -26.26 -9.84 64.74
N PRO A 701 -26.37 -9.46 63.43
CA PRO A 701 -26.50 -10.42 62.32
C PRO A 701 -25.21 -11.20 62.11
N LYS A 702 -25.33 -12.42 61.62
CA LYS A 702 -24.17 -13.24 61.23
C LYS A 702 -23.56 -12.92 59.88
N THR A 703 -24.36 -12.27 58.98
CA THR A 703 -24.00 -11.94 57.60
C THR A 703 -24.57 -10.59 57.21
N TYR A 704 -24.03 -10.00 56.16
CA TYR A 704 -24.53 -8.80 55.52
C TYR A 704 -24.26 -8.79 54.05
N LYS A 705 -24.89 -7.91 53.28
CA LYS A 705 -24.67 -7.66 51.87
C LYS A 705 -24.35 -6.16 51.65
N ILE A 706 -23.77 -5.80 50.51
CA ILE A 706 -23.51 -4.39 50.16
C ILE A 706 -24.78 -3.54 50.21
N THR A 707 -25.93 -4.13 49.90
CA THR A 707 -27.23 -3.51 49.91
C THR A 707 -27.86 -3.41 51.32
N SER A 708 -27.28 -4.06 52.36
CA SER A 708 -27.79 -3.99 53.70
C SER A 708 -27.79 -2.56 54.20
N LYS A 709 -28.86 -2.17 54.91
CA LYS A 709 -28.91 -0.90 55.66
C LYS A 709 -27.75 -0.90 56.67
N THR A 710 -27.30 0.28 57.09
CA THR A 710 -26.27 0.38 58.14
C THR A 710 -26.64 -0.44 59.38
N ILE A 711 -25.79 -1.40 59.71
CA ILE A 711 -25.99 -2.31 60.86
C ILE A 711 -25.37 -1.66 62.09
N LYS A 712 -26.24 -1.18 62.99
CA LYS A 712 -25.81 -0.70 64.32
C LYS A 712 -25.44 -1.93 65.17
N LEU A 713 -24.21 -1.96 65.72
CA LEU A 713 -23.71 -3.07 66.51
C LEU A 713 -24.28 -3.01 67.95
N SER A 714 -25.06 -4.00 68.31
CA SER A 714 -25.62 -4.14 69.65
C SER A 714 -24.57 -4.65 70.66
N ASN A 715 -24.61 -4.19 71.86
CA ASN A 715 -23.69 -4.56 72.95
C ASN A 715 -23.84 -6.05 73.33
N PRO A 716 -22.74 -6.81 73.37
CA PRO A 716 -22.69 -8.14 73.89
C PRO A 716 -22.71 -8.09 75.45
N SER A 717 -22.86 -9.23 76.12
CA SER A 717 -22.80 -9.30 77.56
C SER A 717 -21.65 -10.20 78.04
N LYS A 718 -21.05 -9.79 79.23
CA LYS A 718 -20.01 -10.60 79.88
C LYS A 718 -20.14 -10.37 81.36
N LYS A 719 -20.40 -11.45 82.11
CA LYS A 719 -20.58 -11.34 83.56
C LYS A 719 -19.35 -10.73 84.24
N GLY A 720 -19.59 -9.67 85.02
CA GLY A 720 -18.52 -8.99 85.75
C GLY A 720 -17.62 -8.03 84.90
N TYR A 721 -18.05 -7.67 83.69
CA TYR A 721 -17.34 -6.74 82.83
C TYR A 721 -18.31 -5.75 82.20
N VAL A 722 -17.80 -4.57 81.96
CA VAL A 722 -18.47 -3.49 81.22
C VAL A 722 -17.95 -3.52 79.77
N PHE A 723 -18.85 -3.55 78.84
CA PHE A 723 -18.51 -3.46 77.42
C PHE A 723 -18.01 -2.03 77.05
N LYS A 724 -16.83 -1.97 76.44
CA LYS A 724 -16.19 -0.71 76.03
C LYS A 724 -16.29 -0.39 74.58
N GLY A 725 -16.78 -1.32 73.76
CA GLY A 725 -17.01 -1.13 72.34
C GLY A 725 -16.55 -2.31 71.49
N TRP A 726 -17.03 -2.29 70.25
CA TRP A 726 -16.55 -3.17 69.19
C TRP A 726 -15.33 -2.55 68.52
N TYR A 727 -14.39 -3.36 68.06
CA TYR A 727 -13.19 -2.94 67.39
C TYR A 727 -12.95 -3.90 66.19
N CYS A 728 -12.38 -3.35 65.09
CA CYS A 728 -12.07 -4.18 63.91
C CYS A 728 -10.67 -4.78 63.91
N ASP A 729 -9.90 -4.59 64.99
CA ASP A 729 -8.56 -5.12 65.17
C ASP A 729 -8.43 -5.90 66.49
N LYS A 730 -7.61 -6.98 66.51
CA LYS A 730 -7.38 -7.82 67.67
C LYS A 730 -6.77 -7.06 68.88
N LYS A 731 -6.01 -5.97 68.60
CA LYS A 731 -5.42 -5.11 69.66
C LYS A 731 -6.46 -4.13 70.24
N CYS A 732 -7.69 -4.11 69.70
CA CYS A 732 -8.77 -3.22 70.13
C CYS A 732 -8.36 -1.70 70.13
N THR A 733 -7.74 -1.23 69.04
CA THR A 733 -7.35 0.15 68.87
C THR A 733 -8.32 0.92 67.97
N LYS A 734 -8.87 0.25 66.92
CA LYS A 734 -9.77 0.84 65.90
C LYS A 734 -11.23 0.54 66.29
N LYS A 735 -11.89 1.49 66.98
CA LYS A 735 -13.27 1.35 67.47
C LYS A 735 -14.28 1.45 66.34
N VAL A 736 -15.29 0.57 66.34
CA VAL A 736 -16.37 0.48 65.35
C VAL A 736 -17.74 0.50 66.09
N THR A 737 -18.69 1.28 65.57
CA THR A 737 -20.04 1.36 66.13
C THR A 737 -21.11 0.73 65.24
N SER A 738 -20.80 0.64 63.93
CA SER A 738 -21.69 0.09 62.90
C SER A 738 -20.92 -0.44 61.70
N ILE A 739 -21.53 -1.31 60.93
CA ILE A 739 -21.12 -1.67 59.58
C ILE A 739 -21.93 -0.77 58.64
N LYS A 740 -21.25 0.13 57.92
CA LYS A 740 -21.92 1.14 57.06
C LYS A 740 -22.58 0.45 55.85
N LYS A 741 -23.69 1.00 55.33
CA LYS A 741 -24.26 0.65 54.03
C LYS A 741 -23.14 0.74 52.97
N GLY A 742 -23.07 -0.21 52.04
CA GLY A 742 -22.04 -0.25 50.98
C GLY A 742 -20.72 -0.93 51.42
N SER A 743 -20.58 -1.36 52.67
CA SER A 743 -19.41 -2.16 53.12
C SER A 743 -19.35 -3.51 52.39
N THR A 744 -18.14 -3.95 52.11
CA THR A 744 -17.84 -5.26 51.45
C THR A 744 -16.77 -6.01 52.22
N GLY A 745 -16.74 -7.34 52.03
CA GLY A 745 -15.73 -8.22 52.57
C GLY A 745 -16.11 -8.80 53.92
N LYS A 746 -15.36 -9.79 54.44
CA LYS A 746 -15.52 -10.42 55.71
C LYS A 746 -15.18 -9.43 56.80
N VAL A 747 -16.11 -9.26 57.79
CA VAL A 747 -15.90 -8.37 58.94
C VAL A 747 -15.65 -9.19 60.19
N THR A 748 -14.55 -8.90 60.89
CA THR A 748 -14.23 -9.49 62.21
C THR A 748 -14.28 -8.40 63.27
N LEU A 749 -15.11 -8.56 64.26
CA LEU A 749 -15.31 -7.62 65.36
C LEU A 749 -14.84 -8.21 66.69
N TYR A 750 -14.07 -7.41 67.40
CA TYR A 750 -13.52 -7.79 68.69
C TYR A 750 -14.19 -6.98 69.82
N ALA A 751 -14.73 -7.69 70.80
CA ALA A 751 -15.34 -7.04 71.98
C ALA A 751 -14.25 -6.65 72.98
N LYS A 752 -14.18 -5.36 73.33
CA LYS A 752 -13.31 -4.84 74.38
C LYS A 752 -14.08 -4.76 75.67
N TRP A 753 -13.49 -5.31 76.75
CA TRP A 753 -14.06 -5.38 78.03
C TRP A 753 -13.21 -4.65 79.05
N ALA A 754 -13.86 -3.96 80.03
CA ALA A 754 -13.23 -3.51 81.24
C ALA A 754 -13.88 -4.25 82.39
N LYS A 755 -13.09 -4.56 83.43
CA LYS A 755 -13.59 -5.18 84.67
C LYS A 755 -14.55 -4.23 85.33
N GLU A 756 -15.74 -4.69 85.67
CA GLU A 756 -16.71 -3.90 86.37
C GLU A 756 -16.30 -3.76 87.86
N LYS A 757 -16.31 -2.56 88.38
CA LYS A 757 -16.00 -2.28 89.76
C LYS A 757 -17.29 -2.26 90.56
N TYR A 758 -17.36 -3.17 91.52
CA TYR A 758 -18.50 -3.30 92.45
C TYR A 758 -18.15 -2.70 93.77
N THR A 759 -19.09 -1.90 94.39
CA THR A 759 -18.91 -1.31 95.67
C THR A 759 -19.23 -2.24 96.78
N ILE A 760 -18.42 -2.23 97.80
CA ILE A 760 -18.69 -2.90 99.07
C ILE A 760 -19.12 -1.87 100.12
N THR A 761 -20.32 -1.91 100.54
CA THR A 761 -20.88 -1.04 101.56
C THR A 761 -20.79 -1.72 102.90
N TYR A 762 -20.12 -1.13 103.88
CA TYR A 762 -19.97 -1.63 105.20
C TYR A 762 -20.92 -0.87 106.12
N LYS A 763 -22.02 -1.50 106.59
CA LYS A 763 -22.91 -1.00 107.60
C LYS A 763 -22.34 -1.39 108.93
N LEU A 764 -21.66 -0.47 109.61
CA LEU A 764 -20.82 -0.67 110.85
C LEU A 764 -21.59 -0.71 112.14
N ASN A 765 -22.85 -0.29 112.13
CA ASN A 765 -23.72 -0.27 113.30
C ASN A 765 -23.02 0.34 114.57
N GLY A 766 -22.41 1.57 114.35
CA GLY A 766 -21.68 2.29 115.34
C GLY A 766 -20.21 1.94 115.54
N GLY A 767 -19.65 1.10 114.71
CA GLY A 767 -18.24 0.75 114.66
C GLY A 767 -17.39 1.53 113.61
N LYS A 768 -16.06 1.30 113.69
CA LYS A 768 -15.10 1.83 112.74
C LYS A 768 -14.56 0.72 111.84
N ASN A 769 -14.61 0.87 110.53
CA ASN A 769 -14.19 -0.15 109.57
C ASN A 769 -12.68 -0.44 109.64
N ASN A 770 -12.32 -1.65 109.39
CA ASN A 770 -10.88 -2.02 109.29
C ASN A 770 -10.30 -1.52 107.91
N LYS A 771 -9.14 -0.83 108.00
CA LYS A 771 -8.43 -0.34 106.81
C LYS A 771 -8.13 -1.38 105.78
N LYS A 772 -8.01 -2.68 106.10
CA LYS A 772 -7.85 -3.83 105.27
C LYS A 772 -9.10 -4.21 104.45
N ASN A 773 -10.23 -3.67 104.70
CA ASN A 773 -11.46 -3.98 104.02
C ASN A 773 -11.61 -3.02 102.78
N PRO A 774 -11.53 -3.54 101.59
CA PRO A 774 -11.53 -2.71 100.37
C PRO A 774 -12.97 -2.11 100.15
N LYS A 775 -13.02 -0.88 99.66
CA LYS A 775 -14.29 -0.19 99.29
C LYS A 775 -14.90 -0.77 97.97
N THR A 776 -14.09 -1.39 97.11
CA THR A 776 -14.56 -1.94 95.86
C THR A 776 -13.83 -3.27 95.49
N TYR A 777 -14.43 -4.06 94.65
CA TYR A 777 -13.87 -5.24 94.12
C TYR A 777 -14.31 -5.44 92.66
N THR A 778 -13.63 -6.37 91.98
CA THR A 778 -13.96 -6.80 90.63
C THR A 778 -14.11 -8.31 90.57
N ILE A 779 -14.64 -8.86 89.41
CA ILE A 779 -14.75 -10.32 89.23
C ILE A 779 -13.38 -11.06 89.33
N THR A 780 -12.30 -10.40 89.07
CA THR A 780 -10.93 -10.99 89.07
C THR A 780 -10.23 -10.74 90.43
N SER A 781 -10.87 -10.04 91.39
CA SER A 781 -10.27 -9.81 92.68
C SER A 781 -10.00 -11.13 93.37
N LYS A 782 -8.84 -11.26 94.00
CA LYS A 782 -8.55 -12.44 94.84
C LYS A 782 -9.63 -12.56 95.94
N MET A 783 -9.84 -13.71 96.57
CA MET A 783 -10.76 -13.84 97.70
C MET A 783 -10.46 -12.77 98.79
N ILE A 784 -11.45 -11.94 99.10
CA ILE A 784 -11.31 -10.88 100.04
C ILE A 784 -11.73 -11.46 101.42
N LYS A 785 -10.75 -11.72 102.24
CA LYS A 785 -11.04 -12.04 103.66
C LYS A 785 -11.46 -10.78 104.31
N LEU A 786 -12.65 -10.79 105.01
CA LEU A 786 -13.22 -9.62 105.63
C LEU A 786 -12.62 -9.49 107.08
N ALA A 787 -11.89 -8.38 107.23
CA ALA A 787 -11.27 -8.05 108.50
C ALA A 787 -12.27 -7.51 109.50
N ALA A 788 -12.12 -7.86 110.78
CA ALA A 788 -12.99 -7.40 111.85
C ALA A 788 -12.91 -5.86 112.03
N PRO A 789 -14.03 -5.13 112.02
CA PRO A 789 -14.09 -3.72 112.39
C PRO A 789 -13.90 -3.59 113.93
N THR A 790 -13.76 -2.40 114.38
CA THR A 790 -13.66 -2.09 115.86
C THR A 790 -14.83 -1.26 116.39
N ARG A 791 -15.28 -1.52 117.63
CA ARG A 791 -16.27 -0.69 118.29
C ARG A 791 -15.99 -0.72 119.83
N LYS A 792 -15.76 0.46 120.34
CA LYS A 792 -15.48 0.63 121.81
C LYS A 792 -16.63 -0.01 122.63
N GLY A 793 -16.27 -0.92 123.52
CA GLY A 793 -17.27 -1.57 124.46
C GLY A 793 -18.06 -2.74 123.83
N TYR A 794 -17.66 -3.25 122.57
CA TYR A 794 -18.31 -4.35 121.88
C TYR A 794 -17.33 -5.37 121.32
N VAL A 795 -17.77 -6.63 121.20
CA VAL A 795 -17.04 -7.74 120.53
C VAL A 795 -17.73 -7.91 119.16
N PHE A 796 -16.87 -7.98 118.11
CA PHE A 796 -17.33 -8.28 116.73
C PHE A 796 -17.70 -9.76 116.59
N LYS A 797 -18.93 -10.09 116.23
CA LYS A 797 -19.46 -11.45 116.05
C LYS A 797 -19.46 -11.88 114.54
N GLY A 798 -19.17 -10.99 113.65
CA GLY A 798 -19.06 -11.35 112.25
C GLY A 798 -19.72 -10.29 111.31
N TRP A 799 -19.35 -10.43 109.98
CA TRP A 799 -19.99 -9.77 108.94
C TRP A 799 -21.22 -10.55 108.42
N TYR A 800 -22.30 -9.88 108.01
CA TYR A 800 -23.52 -10.51 107.54
C TYR A 800 -23.99 -9.82 106.21
N ARG A 801 -24.72 -10.58 105.35
CA ARG A 801 -25.23 -10.11 104.10
C ARG A 801 -26.60 -9.39 104.21
N ASP A 802 -27.26 -9.47 105.34
CA ASP A 802 -28.58 -8.93 105.64
C ASP A 802 -28.61 -8.09 106.94
N LYS A 803 -29.51 -7.14 106.98
CA LYS A 803 -29.69 -6.24 108.12
C LYS A 803 -30.09 -6.96 109.45
N LYS A 804 -30.78 -8.10 109.34
CA LYS A 804 -31.15 -8.97 110.44
C LYS A 804 -29.97 -9.80 110.96
N CYS A 805 -28.79 -9.78 110.26
CA CYS A 805 -27.59 -10.45 110.64
C CYS A 805 -27.83 -11.96 110.79
N THR A 806 -28.54 -12.60 109.84
CA THR A 806 -28.80 -14.07 109.76
C THR A 806 -27.80 -14.76 108.80
N ARG A 807 -27.40 -14.16 107.78
CA ARG A 807 -26.48 -14.74 106.77
C ARG A 807 -25.00 -14.35 106.95
N LYS A 808 -24.31 -15.04 107.79
CA LYS A 808 -22.89 -14.77 108.13
C LYS A 808 -21.97 -14.96 106.95
N VAL A 809 -21.03 -14.05 106.79
CA VAL A 809 -20.05 -14.11 105.72
C VAL A 809 -18.64 -13.73 106.17
N THR A 810 -17.60 -14.56 105.84
CA THR A 810 -16.23 -14.35 106.31
C THR A 810 -15.33 -13.81 105.13
N SER A 811 -15.76 -13.99 103.94
CA SER A 811 -15.01 -13.58 102.77
C SER A 811 -15.96 -13.27 101.54
N ILE A 812 -15.47 -12.43 100.65
CA ILE A 812 -16.06 -12.36 99.31
C ILE A 812 -15.25 -13.23 98.39
N LYS A 813 -15.89 -14.29 97.83
CA LYS A 813 -15.25 -15.28 96.94
C LYS A 813 -14.77 -14.66 95.66
N LYS A 814 -13.62 -15.15 95.10
CA LYS A 814 -13.18 -14.83 93.75
C LYS A 814 -14.32 -15.11 92.73
N GLY A 815 -14.53 -14.21 91.72
CA GLY A 815 -15.61 -14.35 90.72
C GLY A 815 -16.98 -13.80 91.21
N SER A 816 -17.10 -13.25 92.43
CA SER A 816 -18.32 -12.53 92.88
C SER A 816 -18.53 -11.27 92.02
N THR A 817 -19.82 -10.98 91.82
CA THR A 817 -20.28 -9.79 91.03
C THR A 817 -21.45 -9.10 91.77
N GLY A 818 -21.68 -7.84 91.53
CA GLY A 818 -22.73 -7.01 92.03
C GLY A 818 -22.31 -6.24 93.33
N LYS A 819 -23.16 -5.25 93.66
CA LYS A 819 -22.95 -4.50 94.91
C LYS A 819 -23.14 -5.37 96.14
N ILE A 820 -22.25 -5.22 97.10
CA ILE A 820 -22.31 -6.03 98.35
C ILE A 820 -22.51 -5.03 99.49
N THR A 821 -23.53 -5.34 100.31
CA THR A 821 -23.72 -4.68 101.57
C THR A 821 -23.39 -5.65 102.67
N LEU A 822 -22.56 -5.23 103.63
CA LEU A 822 -22.13 -6.05 104.76
C LEU A 822 -22.49 -5.32 106.03
N TYR A 823 -23.14 -6.10 106.94
CA TYR A 823 -23.59 -5.56 108.23
C TYR A 823 -22.72 -6.16 109.28
N ALA A 824 -22.19 -5.31 110.20
CA ALA A 824 -21.41 -5.74 111.33
C ALA A 824 -22.39 -6.07 112.47
N LYS A 825 -22.23 -7.36 112.99
CA LYS A 825 -22.97 -7.76 114.26
C LYS A 825 -22.02 -7.62 115.45
N TRP A 826 -22.61 -6.97 116.44
CA TRP A 826 -21.83 -6.77 117.66
C TRP A 826 -22.54 -7.40 118.88
N LYS A 827 -21.76 -7.80 119.88
CA LYS A 827 -22.22 -8.17 121.21
C LYS A 827 -21.54 -7.18 122.21
N LYS A 828 -22.32 -6.59 123.12
CA LYS A 828 -21.78 -5.77 124.17
C LYS A 828 -20.76 -6.60 124.97
N LYS A 829 -19.64 -6.11 125.41
CA LYS A 829 -18.69 -6.78 126.29
C LYS A 829 -19.32 -7.12 127.59
#